data_66195dd9397b2994cdeccccbcddca608
#
_entry.id   66195dd9397b2994cdeccccbcddca608
#
_cell.length_a   1.000
_cell.length_b   1.000
_cell.length_c   1.000
_cell.angle_alpha   90.00
_cell.angle_beta   90.00
_cell.angle_gamma   90.00
#
_symmetry.space_group_name_H-M   'P 1'
#
loop_
_entity.id
_entity.type
_entity.pdbx_description
1 polymer ?
#
loop_
_entity_poly.entity_id
_entity_poly.type
_entity_poly.pdbx_seq_one_letter_code
_entity_poly.pdbx_strand_id
1 'polypeptide(L)'
;MTSATDYAILQNERAVNGGQAPIYADPYKLTDSNGNAINGFGTDWQDLVFNDNAPVQNHEVSISGASEKINYYLSMGYYKQEGIVGGNYGQSNYERLSMRSNNIYNVLDASKDRNFLNKLDVTVNMAYTRVKSTGIDANSNGSVLGSALYLAPTLAPTVTNSNVAKKYYNTYEDPNTYDADGNITGTRDTYELLRDANGNYYTIPGMGGTYQEMNNPLAMMARPAAKNWSHKFVPKFSIDLQLWDNLKYHFTYSADLSFWGSDSYTASKYYLSGNVKAEHTQAYKSSDKGINWQVENTLTYDKTIGKHSFAVVLGQSAMKNKSDYLNGSRWNLVNVNKPSIDYATGKYSQTIVKDAEGNIISVGAPTIEHAVSGGNNVVHAISSLFGRLSYNYDEKYMLQATIRRDGSSRFGPSHKYGTFPSASIGWNIMNEKFMESTRDWLSNLKFRASWGKNGNDNIGDFRYTVLTAMGNNVLFGKNAVKFNGSKANATANEDLKWEESEQTDIGFDFGFFGSALTFSADYYVKKTNGMLITMPIPSYVGETKPIGNVGDMKNSGLEFELGYKWHISDARFNAKANVTYLHNELTNLGNDTGYIDLDGFLGISGGGTRGSNGQPFPYFYGYKTAGVFQNMAEVNAYTNADGNLIMPDAKPGDVRFVDVNGDGKIDPDDRTNIGNGTPSWTFGFNFNAEWKGFDLNLFLQGVTGNKVFDATYRTDVFSGNFPTWMLGRWTGEGTSNKYPILKNGDATNWQVSDLYICDGSYLRLKNISLGYTLPKQLTQKLSISHLRFYVMAENLITWTKYWGFDPEISSGGTSLGVDYGVYPQARTYTIGVNLSF
;
A
#
# COMPACT_ATOMS: atom_id res chain seq x y z
N MET A 1 -19.94 8.39 10.72
CA MET A 1 -21.16 7.57 10.61
C MET A 1 -22.31 8.26 11.31
N THR A 2 -23.56 7.80 11.12
CA THR A 2 -24.74 8.43 11.75
C THR A 2 -24.93 8.00 13.20
N SER A 3 -25.64 8.84 14.00
CA SER A 3 -26.09 8.52 15.33
C SER A 3 -27.15 7.42 15.34
N ALA A 4 -27.46 6.83 16.50
CA ALA A 4 -28.52 5.81 16.63
C ALA A 4 -29.88 6.32 16.16
N THR A 5 -30.24 7.56 16.51
CA THR A 5 -31.49 8.19 16.06
C THR A 5 -31.52 8.38 14.55
N ASP A 6 -30.48 8.99 13.98
CA ASP A 6 -30.38 9.18 12.52
C ASP A 6 -30.39 7.85 11.77
N TYR A 7 -29.65 6.87 12.29
CA TYR A 7 -29.62 5.50 11.76
C TYR A 7 -31.05 4.90 11.73
N ALA A 8 -31.80 4.98 12.84
CA ALA A 8 -33.16 4.44 12.92
C ALA A 8 -34.13 5.16 11.96
N ILE A 9 -34.03 6.49 11.84
CA ILE A 9 -34.79 7.27 10.86
C ILE A 9 -34.48 6.81 9.44
N LEU A 10 -33.21 6.71 9.08
CA LEU A 10 -32.78 6.28 7.74
C LEU A 10 -33.19 4.83 7.44
N GLN A 11 -33.09 3.92 8.41
CA GLN A 11 -33.55 2.55 8.26
C GLN A 11 -35.06 2.44 8.06
N ASN A 12 -35.86 3.22 8.82
CA ASN A 12 -37.30 3.27 8.65
C ASN A 12 -37.69 3.83 7.28
N GLU A 13 -37.07 4.93 6.88
CA GLU A 13 -37.31 5.52 5.55
C GLU A 13 -36.96 4.53 4.43
N ARG A 14 -35.79 3.86 4.52
CA ARG A 14 -35.38 2.85 3.56
C ARG A 14 -36.39 1.72 3.42
N ALA A 15 -36.91 1.24 4.55
CA ALA A 15 -37.94 0.19 4.57
C ALA A 15 -39.25 0.66 3.95
N VAL A 16 -39.75 1.83 4.37
CA VAL A 16 -41.02 2.41 3.90
C VAL A 16 -40.98 2.70 2.40
N ASN A 17 -39.90 3.33 1.93
CA ASN A 17 -39.73 3.61 0.48
C ASN A 17 -39.55 2.33 -0.35
N GLY A 18 -39.11 1.24 0.28
CA GLY A 18 -39.06 -0.12 -0.31
C GLY A 18 -40.37 -0.92 -0.17
N GLY A 19 -41.47 -0.29 0.33
CA GLY A 19 -42.78 -0.94 0.50
C GLY A 19 -42.89 -1.84 1.73
N GLN A 20 -42.01 -1.69 2.72
CA GLN A 20 -41.99 -2.47 3.95
C GLN A 20 -42.44 -1.63 5.14
N ALA A 21 -42.80 -2.29 6.26
CA ALA A 21 -43.12 -1.60 7.49
C ALA A 21 -41.88 -0.97 8.12
N PRO A 22 -42.02 0.12 8.89
CA PRO A 22 -40.90 0.68 9.66
C PRO A 22 -40.25 -0.35 10.57
N ILE A 23 -38.89 -0.36 10.63
CA ILE A 23 -38.12 -1.30 11.46
C ILE A 23 -38.16 -0.89 12.92
N TYR A 24 -38.11 0.40 13.21
CA TYR A 24 -38.12 0.99 14.54
C TYR A 24 -39.45 1.70 14.78
N ALA A 25 -40.18 1.28 15.84
CA ALA A 25 -41.48 1.84 16.19
C ALA A 25 -41.38 3.33 16.57
N ASP A 26 -40.32 3.72 17.30
CA ASP A 26 -40.01 5.09 17.65
C ASP A 26 -38.50 5.33 17.54
N PRO A 27 -38.02 6.06 16.52
CA PRO A 27 -36.59 6.37 16.35
C PRO A 27 -35.96 7.21 17.46
N TYR A 28 -36.77 7.80 18.34
CA TYR A 28 -36.32 8.61 19.46
C TYR A 28 -36.28 7.87 20.79
N LYS A 29 -36.79 6.61 20.84
CA LYS A 29 -36.84 5.74 22.04
C LYS A 29 -36.23 4.39 21.70
N LEU A 30 -34.93 4.41 21.41
CA LEU A 30 -34.20 3.21 21.00
C LEU A 30 -33.63 2.45 22.17
N THR A 31 -33.48 1.14 21.97
CA THR A 31 -32.72 0.27 22.86
C THR A 31 -31.59 -0.39 22.08
N ASP A 32 -30.48 -0.67 22.76
CA ASP A 32 -29.38 -1.43 22.23
C ASP A 32 -29.70 -2.93 22.12
N SER A 33 -28.78 -3.72 21.60
CA SER A 33 -28.93 -5.18 21.49
C SER A 33 -29.04 -5.91 22.83
N ASN A 34 -28.77 -5.26 23.95
CA ASN A 34 -29.00 -5.77 25.32
C ASN A 34 -30.36 -5.33 25.89
N GLY A 35 -31.11 -4.48 25.19
CA GLY A 35 -32.36 -3.88 25.68
C GLY A 35 -32.18 -2.66 26.57
N ASN A 36 -30.99 -2.09 26.67
CA ASN A 36 -30.74 -0.85 27.41
C ASN A 36 -31.15 0.35 26.56
N ALA A 37 -31.75 1.39 27.21
CA ALA A 37 -32.07 2.62 26.52
C ALA A 37 -30.83 3.31 25.96
N ILE A 38 -30.87 3.71 24.67
CA ILE A 38 -29.80 4.44 24.03
C ILE A 38 -30.00 5.92 24.30
N ASN A 39 -29.00 6.57 24.87
CA ASN A 39 -28.92 7.99 25.08
C ASN A 39 -27.81 8.56 24.20
N GLY A 40 -28.12 9.54 23.35
CA GLY A 40 -27.14 10.22 22.49
C GLY A 40 -26.77 9.43 21.24
N PHE A 41 -25.49 9.32 20.94
CA PHE A 41 -24.96 8.75 19.68
C PHE A 41 -25.25 7.24 19.53
N GLY A 42 -25.34 6.51 20.63
CA GLY A 42 -25.32 5.05 20.65
C GLY A 42 -23.87 4.51 20.70
N THR A 43 -23.62 3.36 20.14
CA THR A 43 -22.26 2.80 20.06
C THR A 43 -21.46 3.49 18.96
N ASP A 44 -20.44 4.24 19.35
CA ASP A 44 -19.44 4.76 18.40
C ASP A 44 -18.34 3.72 18.18
N TRP A 45 -18.53 2.90 17.14
CA TRP A 45 -17.60 1.85 16.79
C TRP A 45 -16.23 2.36 16.37
N GLN A 46 -16.19 3.59 15.84
CA GLN A 46 -14.92 4.20 15.42
C GLN A 46 -14.09 4.57 16.64
N ASP A 47 -14.69 5.24 17.61
CA ASP A 47 -14.03 5.63 18.88
C ASP A 47 -13.50 4.40 19.63
N LEU A 48 -14.26 3.31 19.66
CA LEU A 48 -13.88 2.06 20.35
C LEU A 48 -12.66 1.36 19.77
N VAL A 49 -12.31 1.56 18.49
CA VAL A 49 -11.18 0.87 17.85
C VAL A 49 -9.90 1.69 17.86
N PHE A 50 -9.99 3.01 18.06
CA PHE A 50 -8.82 3.86 18.15
C PHE A 50 -8.16 3.80 19.55
N ASN A 51 -6.84 3.84 19.54
CA ASN A 51 -6.00 3.88 20.72
C ASN A 51 -5.40 5.29 20.86
N ASP A 52 -5.94 6.09 21.77
CA ASP A 52 -5.47 7.46 22.03
C ASP A 52 -4.06 7.51 22.67
N ASN A 53 -3.63 6.40 23.28
CA ASN A 53 -2.32 6.26 23.92
C ASN A 53 -1.47 5.22 23.20
N ALA A 54 -0.98 5.57 22.01
CA ALA A 54 -0.09 4.73 21.21
C ALA A 54 1.38 5.21 21.36
N PRO A 55 2.15 4.70 22.35
CA PRO A 55 3.51 5.19 22.61
C PRO A 55 4.47 4.82 21.50
N VAL A 56 5.38 5.77 21.22
CA VAL A 56 6.50 5.59 20.29
C VAL A 56 7.80 5.88 21.05
N GLN A 57 8.81 5.03 20.87
CA GLN A 57 10.14 5.19 21.45
C GLN A 57 11.19 5.03 20.37
N ASN A 58 12.15 5.95 20.33
CA ASN A 58 13.29 5.90 19.42
C ASN A 58 14.57 6.26 20.19
N HIS A 59 15.51 5.33 20.25
CA HIS A 59 16.78 5.49 20.94
C HIS A 59 17.91 5.15 19.97
N GLU A 60 18.89 6.02 19.82
CA GLU A 60 20.06 5.78 19.00
C GLU A 60 21.33 6.17 19.75
N VAL A 61 22.32 5.31 19.68
CA VAL A 61 23.67 5.56 20.16
C VAL A 61 24.64 5.30 19.04
N SER A 62 25.58 6.21 18.81
CA SER A 62 26.63 6.03 17.81
C SER A 62 27.99 6.47 18.34
N ILE A 63 29.02 5.81 17.83
CA ILE A 63 30.42 6.12 18.11
C ILE A 63 31.14 6.19 16.79
N SER A 64 31.89 7.26 16.55
CA SER A 64 32.70 7.41 15.34
C SER A 64 34.08 7.95 15.71
N GLY A 65 35.05 7.61 14.92
CA GLY A 65 36.40 8.11 15.04
C GLY A 65 37.22 7.92 13.77
N ALA A 66 38.25 8.71 13.64
CA ALA A 66 39.14 8.64 12.48
C ALA A 66 40.59 8.77 12.92
N SER A 67 41.47 8.03 12.25
CA SER A 67 42.92 8.19 12.27
C SER A 67 43.44 8.08 10.84
N GLU A 68 44.75 8.26 10.66
CA GLU A 68 45.35 8.10 9.32
C GLU A 68 45.14 6.73 8.70
N LYS A 69 44.94 5.69 9.52
CA LYS A 69 44.81 4.29 9.07
C LYS A 69 43.41 3.73 9.11
N ILE A 70 42.51 4.30 9.90
CA ILE A 70 41.17 3.77 10.08
C ILE A 70 40.16 4.89 10.30
N ASN A 71 39.03 4.80 9.59
CA ASN A 71 37.82 5.54 9.91
C ASN A 71 36.76 4.52 10.30
N TYR A 72 36.12 4.73 11.46
CA TYR A 72 35.08 3.84 11.91
C TYR A 72 33.84 4.59 12.37
N TYR A 73 32.70 3.93 12.17
CA TYR A 73 31.38 4.35 12.65
C TYR A 73 30.63 3.12 13.14
N LEU A 74 30.18 3.16 14.38
CA LEU A 74 29.35 2.13 14.99
C LEU A 74 28.07 2.78 15.48
N SER A 75 26.91 2.18 15.22
CA SER A 75 25.63 2.65 15.78
C SER A 75 24.72 1.49 16.18
N MET A 76 23.89 1.76 17.18
CA MET A 76 22.83 0.89 17.64
C MET A 76 21.57 1.74 17.82
N GLY A 77 20.47 1.32 17.18
CA GLY A 77 19.17 1.97 17.25
C GLY A 77 18.11 1.00 17.76
N TYR A 78 17.26 1.47 18.63
CA TYR A 78 16.07 0.78 19.09
C TYR A 78 14.85 1.64 18.83
N TYR A 79 13.86 1.06 18.14
CA TYR A 79 12.58 1.71 17.83
C TYR A 79 11.43 0.81 18.23
N LYS A 80 10.43 1.36 18.91
CA LYS A 80 9.19 0.67 19.24
C LYS A 80 8.01 1.61 19.03
N GLN A 81 6.94 1.10 18.42
CA GLN A 81 5.70 1.83 18.15
C GLN A 81 4.51 0.93 18.42
N GLU A 82 3.52 1.44 19.12
CA GLU A 82 2.18 0.88 19.15
C GLU A 82 1.29 1.53 18.10
N GLY A 83 0.39 0.75 17.50
CA GLY A 83 -0.54 1.27 16.50
C GLY A 83 -1.69 2.04 17.14
N ILE A 84 -2.18 3.03 16.42
CA ILE A 84 -3.38 3.81 16.82
C ILE A 84 -4.69 3.02 16.65
N VAL A 85 -4.66 1.85 16.01
CA VAL A 85 -5.78 0.90 15.94
C VAL A 85 -5.30 -0.45 16.39
N GLY A 86 -5.89 -0.99 17.45
CA GLY A 86 -5.58 -2.30 18.00
C GLY A 86 -4.20 -2.45 18.65
N GLY A 87 -3.42 -1.37 18.80
CA GLY A 87 -2.10 -1.41 19.44
C GLY A 87 -2.16 -1.86 20.89
N ASN A 88 -3.12 -1.33 21.65
CA ASN A 88 -3.39 -1.70 23.03
C ASN A 88 -3.86 -3.18 23.20
N TYR A 89 -4.32 -3.81 22.14
CA TYR A 89 -4.61 -5.26 22.06
C TYR A 89 -3.42 -6.10 21.57
N GLY A 90 -2.28 -5.47 21.28
CA GLY A 90 -1.12 -6.14 20.71
C GLY A 90 -1.27 -6.50 19.23
N GLN A 91 -2.27 -5.97 18.53
CA GLN A 91 -2.63 -6.32 17.15
C GLN A 91 -1.90 -5.47 16.10
N SER A 92 -1.35 -4.33 16.47
CA SER A 92 -0.68 -3.41 15.53
C SER A 92 0.55 -2.78 16.20
N ASN A 93 1.61 -3.58 16.36
CA ASN A 93 2.83 -3.17 17.06
C ASN A 93 4.05 -3.43 16.19
N TYR A 94 5.06 -2.58 16.33
CA TYR A 94 6.32 -2.68 15.61
C TYR A 94 7.50 -2.45 16.55
N GLU A 95 8.49 -3.35 16.53
CA GLU A 95 9.75 -3.25 17.27
C GLU A 95 10.92 -3.51 16.33
N ARG A 96 11.91 -2.63 16.33
CA ARG A 96 13.11 -2.78 15.53
C ARG A 96 14.36 -2.51 16.35
N LEU A 97 15.30 -3.46 16.32
CA LEU A 97 16.68 -3.29 16.76
C LEU A 97 17.56 -3.24 15.52
N SER A 98 18.37 -2.20 15.37
CA SER A 98 19.32 -2.03 14.27
C SER A 98 20.72 -1.81 14.82
N MET A 99 21.71 -2.46 14.22
CA MET A 99 23.13 -2.27 14.51
C MET A 99 23.85 -2.04 13.18
N ARG A 100 24.77 -1.10 13.15
CA ARG A 100 25.55 -0.77 11.97
C ARG A 100 27.00 -0.56 12.34
N SER A 101 27.89 -1.13 11.53
CA SER A 101 29.33 -0.91 11.59
C SER A 101 29.82 -0.53 10.20
N ASN A 102 30.56 0.56 10.10
CA ASN A 102 31.17 1.02 8.85
C ASN A 102 32.64 1.36 9.15
N ASN A 103 33.55 0.60 8.53
CA ASN A 103 34.98 0.73 8.78
C ASN A 103 35.71 0.86 7.45
N ILE A 104 36.57 1.85 7.34
CA ILE A 104 37.47 2.05 6.20
C ILE A 104 38.90 1.95 6.72
N TYR A 105 39.63 1.02 6.17
CA TYR A 105 41.04 0.77 6.49
C TYR A 105 41.90 1.31 5.37
N ASN A 106 42.67 2.34 5.63
CA ASN A 106 43.69 2.89 4.72
C ASN A 106 44.94 2.02 4.83
N VAL A 107 45.01 0.95 4.01
CA VAL A 107 46.13 0.01 4.05
C VAL A 107 47.38 0.58 3.45
N LEU A 108 47.25 1.31 2.33
CA LEU A 108 48.27 2.10 1.70
C LEU A 108 47.75 3.50 1.49
N ASP A 109 48.41 4.49 2.07
CA ASP A 109 48.09 5.88 1.86
C ASP A 109 48.86 6.46 0.65
N ALA A 110 48.31 7.53 0.09
CA ALA A 110 48.89 8.21 -1.06
C ALA A 110 50.06 9.15 -0.67
N SER A 111 50.51 9.16 0.60
CA SER A 111 51.59 10.02 1.08
C SER A 111 52.95 9.63 0.52
N LYS A 112 53.10 8.43 0.04
CA LYS A 112 54.35 7.95 -0.61
C LYS A 112 54.10 7.86 -2.10
N ASP A 113 54.88 8.58 -2.89
CA ASP A 113 54.93 8.49 -4.33
C ASP A 113 55.42 7.11 -4.77
N ARG A 114 54.56 6.35 -5.45
CA ARG A 114 54.83 4.98 -5.95
C ARG A 114 54.48 4.92 -7.43
N ASN A 115 55.31 4.25 -8.19
CA ASN A 115 55.09 4.05 -9.63
C ASN A 115 53.85 3.20 -9.95
N PHE A 116 53.40 2.40 -8.95
CA PHE A 116 52.28 1.52 -9.07
C PHE A 116 51.66 1.28 -7.67
N LEU A 117 50.32 1.21 -7.61
CA LEU A 117 49.52 1.04 -6.43
C LEU A 117 49.74 2.16 -5.40
N ASN A 118 49.26 3.31 -5.74
CA ASN A 118 49.43 4.55 -4.94
C ASN A 118 48.55 4.57 -3.69
N LYS A 119 47.34 3.93 -3.74
CA LYS A 119 46.41 3.86 -2.62
C LYS A 119 45.68 2.51 -2.58
N LEU A 120 45.47 2.01 -1.37
CA LEU A 120 44.64 0.84 -1.11
C LEU A 120 43.80 1.10 0.10
N ASP A 121 42.48 1.20 -0.11
CA ASP A 121 41.48 1.23 0.92
C ASP A 121 40.70 -0.06 0.95
N VAL A 122 40.41 -0.55 2.15
CA VAL A 122 39.51 -1.68 2.38
C VAL A 122 38.34 -1.20 3.20
N THR A 123 37.14 -1.33 2.69
CA THR A 123 35.92 -0.96 3.38
C THR A 123 35.15 -2.21 3.81
N VAL A 124 34.78 -2.26 5.09
CA VAL A 124 33.97 -3.33 5.67
C VAL A 124 32.75 -2.69 6.33
N ASN A 125 31.57 -2.92 5.74
CA ASN A 125 30.31 -2.45 6.27
C ASN A 125 29.47 -3.65 6.70
N MET A 126 28.83 -3.56 7.86
CA MET A 126 27.93 -4.57 8.36
C MET A 126 26.69 -3.88 8.91
N ALA A 127 25.51 -4.31 8.48
CA ALA A 127 24.27 -3.89 9.07
C ALA A 127 23.47 -5.11 9.51
N TYR A 128 22.95 -5.06 10.72
CA TYR A 128 22.05 -6.05 11.25
C TYR A 128 20.77 -5.38 11.70
N THR A 129 19.63 -5.95 11.30
CA THR A 129 18.32 -5.47 11.73
C THR A 129 17.48 -6.66 12.18
N ARG A 130 16.87 -6.54 13.36
CA ARG A 130 15.85 -7.44 13.85
C ARG A 130 14.54 -6.67 13.94
N VAL A 131 13.47 -7.23 13.36
CA VAL A 131 12.12 -6.69 13.45
C VAL A 131 11.20 -7.71 14.10
N LYS A 132 10.32 -7.23 14.95
CA LYS A 132 9.12 -7.94 15.40
C LYS A 132 7.92 -7.06 15.12
N SER A 133 6.87 -7.62 14.57
CA SER A 133 5.65 -6.87 14.30
C SER A 133 4.41 -7.73 14.42
N THR A 134 3.32 -7.06 14.71
CA THR A 134 1.96 -7.55 14.54
C THR A 134 1.25 -6.56 13.64
N GLY A 135 0.18 -6.95 12.97
CA GLY A 135 -0.56 -6.06 12.08
C GLY A 135 -2.04 -6.45 12.00
N ILE A 136 -2.84 -5.49 11.67
CA ILE A 136 -4.26 -5.68 11.33
C ILE A 136 -4.44 -5.44 9.83
N ASP A 137 -5.43 -6.11 9.25
CA ASP A 137 -5.84 -5.81 7.89
C ASP A 137 -6.47 -4.41 7.85
N ALA A 138 -6.15 -3.66 6.82
CA ALA A 138 -6.65 -2.32 6.59
C ALA A 138 -7.12 -2.17 5.13
N ASN A 139 -7.94 -1.15 4.87
CA ASN A 139 -8.54 -0.88 3.56
C ASN A 139 -9.26 -2.10 2.97
N SER A 140 -10.06 -2.75 3.82
CA SER A 140 -10.88 -3.92 3.47
C SER A 140 -12.18 -3.87 4.26
N ASN A 141 -13.30 -4.20 3.65
CA ASN A 141 -14.63 -4.13 4.26
C ASN A 141 -14.76 -4.97 5.54
N GLY A 142 -14.21 -6.18 5.57
CA GLY A 142 -14.21 -7.05 6.75
C GLY A 142 -13.11 -6.77 7.78
N SER A 143 -12.29 -5.74 7.57
CA SER A 143 -11.24 -5.33 8.51
C SER A 143 -11.81 -4.68 9.77
N VAL A 144 -10.95 -4.42 10.77
CA VAL A 144 -11.34 -3.72 12.00
C VAL A 144 -11.96 -2.36 11.68
N LEU A 145 -11.31 -1.55 10.85
CA LEU A 145 -11.80 -0.22 10.46
C LEU A 145 -13.01 -0.30 9.54
N GLY A 146 -12.98 -1.19 8.51
CA GLY A 146 -14.12 -1.41 7.64
C GLY A 146 -15.36 -1.82 8.44
N SER A 147 -15.25 -2.79 9.34
CA SER A 147 -16.37 -3.19 10.20
C SER A 147 -16.87 -2.06 11.10
N ALA A 148 -15.98 -1.24 11.66
CA ALA A 148 -16.35 -0.08 12.48
C ALA A 148 -17.15 0.99 11.72
N LEU A 149 -16.97 1.07 10.38
CA LEU A 149 -17.77 1.97 9.53
C LEU A 149 -19.19 1.44 9.27
N TYR A 150 -19.37 0.11 9.26
CA TYR A 150 -20.64 -0.49 8.86
C TYR A 150 -21.55 -0.91 10.03
N LEU A 151 -21.00 -1.13 11.23
CA LEU A 151 -21.82 -1.62 12.32
C LEU A 151 -22.82 -0.56 12.84
N ALA A 152 -24.05 -1.02 13.09
CA ALA A 152 -25.11 -0.15 13.58
C ALA A 152 -24.78 0.40 14.97
N PRO A 153 -25.09 1.68 15.25
CA PRO A 153 -24.91 2.28 16.56
C PRO A 153 -25.90 1.75 17.62
N THR A 154 -26.87 0.96 17.22
CA THR A 154 -27.80 0.25 18.10
C THR A 154 -27.27 -1.11 18.57
N LEU A 155 -26.14 -1.58 18.08
CA LEU A 155 -25.48 -2.78 18.57
C LEU A 155 -24.59 -2.43 19.77
N ALA A 156 -24.79 -3.09 20.91
CA ALA A 156 -23.85 -2.99 22.02
C ALA A 156 -22.56 -3.77 21.69
N PRO A 157 -21.38 -3.32 22.14
CA PRO A 157 -20.11 -4.03 21.89
C PRO A 157 -20.06 -5.43 22.49
N THR A 158 -20.69 -5.60 23.66
CA THR A 158 -20.73 -6.87 24.43
C THR A 158 -22.14 -7.18 24.87
N VAL A 159 -22.38 -8.45 25.16
CA VAL A 159 -23.67 -8.98 25.62
C VAL A 159 -23.70 -8.96 27.16
N THR A 160 -24.43 -8.01 27.74
CA THR A 160 -24.62 -7.88 29.18
C THR A 160 -26.00 -8.39 29.63
N ASN A 161 -26.95 -8.57 28.71
CA ASN A 161 -28.27 -9.12 29.00
C ASN A 161 -28.22 -10.64 29.14
N SER A 162 -28.64 -11.16 30.31
CA SER A 162 -28.58 -12.59 30.61
C SER A 162 -29.39 -13.46 29.67
N ASN A 163 -30.55 -12.99 29.18
CA ASN A 163 -31.38 -13.74 28.21
C ASN A 163 -30.70 -13.83 26.85
N VAL A 164 -30.05 -12.75 26.42
CA VAL A 164 -29.25 -12.72 25.17
C VAL A 164 -28.03 -13.62 25.33
N ALA A 165 -27.33 -13.56 26.47
CA ALA A 165 -26.21 -14.43 26.80
C ALA A 165 -26.59 -15.90 26.77
N LYS A 166 -27.76 -16.25 27.37
CA LYS A 166 -28.30 -17.61 27.32
C LYS A 166 -28.61 -18.06 25.89
N LYS A 167 -29.14 -17.16 25.05
CA LYS A 167 -29.38 -17.46 23.63
C LYS A 167 -28.06 -17.74 22.89
N TYR A 168 -27.02 -16.99 23.18
CA TYR A 168 -25.67 -17.21 22.57
C TYR A 168 -25.11 -18.56 23.01
N TYR A 169 -25.19 -18.88 24.33
CA TYR A 169 -24.78 -20.17 24.83
C TYR A 169 -25.55 -21.32 24.13
N ASN A 170 -26.86 -21.25 24.12
CA ASN A 170 -27.71 -22.28 23.51
C ASN A 170 -27.45 -22.41 21.97
N THR A 171 -27.08 -21.32 21.32
CA THR A 171 -26.84 -21.35 19.85
C THR A 171 -25.47 -21.89 19.51
N TYR A 172 -24.43 -21.57 20.27
CA TYR A 172 -23.04 -21.79 19.88
C TYR A 172 -22.23 -22.69 20.81
N GLU A 173 -22.52 -22.68 22.13
CA GLU A 173 -21.71 -23.37 23.14
C GLU A 173 -22.38 -24.62 23.72
N ASP A 174 -23.71 -24.72 23.70
CA ASP A 174 -24.43 -25.90 24.21
C ASP A 174 -24.15 -27.12 23.30
N PRO A 175 -23.55 -28.20 23.82
CA PRO A 175 -23.25 -29.39 23.04
C PRO A 175 -24.46 -30.22 22.66
N ASN A 176 -25.62 -29.97 23.28
CA ASN A 176 -26.81 -30.78 23.10
C ASN A 176 -27.70 -30.19 21.97
N THR A 177 -28.38 -31.08 21.27
CA THR A 177 -29.54 -30.77 20.43
C THR A 177 -30.81 -31.22 21.11
N TYR A 178 -31.89 -30.43 20.95
CA TYR A 178 -33.15 -30.67 21.66
C TYR A 178 -34.32 -30.80 20.67
N ASP A 179 -35.35 -31.60 21.03
CA ASP A 179 -36.64 -31.59 20.34
C ASP A 179 -37.51 -30.40 20.79
N ALA A 180 -38.74 -30.32 20.27
CA ALA A 180 -39.70 -29.27 20.63
C ALA A 180 -40.13 -29.32 22.11
N ASP A 181 -40.00 -30.47 22.72
CA ASP A 181 -40.39 -30.72 24.12
C ASP A 181 -39.21 -30.52 25.09
N GLY A 182 -38.03 -30.20 24.58
CA GLY A 182 -36.83 -29.91 25.37
C GLY A 182 -36.01 -31.16 25.74
N ASN A 183 -36.26 -32.32 25.17
CA ASN A 183 -35.45 -33.51 25.36
C ASN A 183 -34.23 -33.53 24.50
N ILE A 184 -33.11 -34.06 25.02
CA ILE A 184 -31.84 -34.15 24.26
C ILE A 184 -32.02 -35.22 23.17
N THR A 185 -31.82 -34.80 21.93
CA THR A 185 -31.93 -35.67 20.73
C THR A 185 -30.54 -36.06 20.15
N GLY A 186 -29.46 -35.40 20.59
CA GLY A 186 -28.12 -35.71 20.14
C GLY A 186 -27.11 -34.67 20.57
N THR A 187 -25.95 -34.70 19.97
CA THR A 187 -24.87 -33.71 20.20
C THR A 187 -24.46 -33.02 18.90
N ARG A 188 -23.92 -31.81 19.02
CA ARG A 188 -23.42 -31.01 17.92
C ARG A 188 -22.03 -30.49 18.22
N ASP A 189 -21.35 -30.02 17.19
CA ASP A 189 -20.12 -29.26 17.34
C ASP A 189 -20.42 -27.89 17.95
N THR A 190 -19.59 -27.48 18.92
CA THR A 190 -19.71 -26.23 19.65
C THR A 190 -18.58 -25.28 19.29
N TYR A 191 -18.85 -23.99 19.46
CA TYR A 191 -17.86 -22.91 19.33
C TYR A 191 -17.72 -22.26 20.71
N GLU A 192 -16.48 -22.04 21.14
CA GLU A 192 -16.20 -21.20 22.29
C GLU A 192 -16.24 -19.75 21.88
N LEU A 193 -17.24 -18.99 22.33
CA LEU A 193 -17.34 -17.59 21.97
C LEU A 193 -16.32 -16.75 22.73
N LEU A 194 -15.74 -15.77 22.04
CA LEU A 194 -14.84 -14.81 22.64
C LEU A 194 -15.57 -13.95 23.68
N ARG A 195 -14.88 -13.67 24.78
CA ARG A 195 -15.41 -12.89 25.92
C ARG A 195 -14.45 -11.74 26.23
N ASP A 196 -15.02 -10.67 26.77
CA ASP A 196 -14.28 -9.55 27.31
C ASP A 196 -13.63 -9.91 28.69
N ALA A 197 -12.90 -8.97 29.26
CA ALA A 197 -12.25 -9.14 30.56
C ALA A 197 -13.25 -9.37 31.73
N ASN A 198 -14.52 -9.00 31.55
CA ASN A 198 -15.60 -9.19 32.52
C ASN A 198 -16.35 -10.51 32.31
N GLY A 199 -15.97 -11.31 31.31
CA GLY A 199 -16.62 -12.56 30.96
C GLY A 199 -17.86 -12.42 30.05
N ASN A 200 -18.20 -11.23 29.59
CA ASN A 200 -19.30 -11.01 28.67
C ASN A 200 -18.91 -11.43 27.24
N TYR A 201 -19.85 -12.02 26.49
CA TYR A 201 -19.65 -12.29 25.07
C TYR A 201 -19.50 -11.01 24.27
N TYR A 202 -18.63 -10.98 23.29
CA TYR A 202 -18.68 -9.96 22.26
C TYR A 202 -19.93 -10.14 21.41
N THR A 203 -20.63 -9.05 21.10
CA THR A 203 -21.81 -9.09 20.22
C THR A 203 -21.43 -9.61 18.85
N ILE A 204 -22.19 -10.61 18.36
CA ILE A 204 -22.05 -11.14 17.00
C ILE A 204 -22.98 -10.33 16.08
N PRO A 205 -22.46 -9.55 15.12
CA PRO A 205 -23.30 -8.80 14.21
C PRO A 205 -24.10 -9.73 13.31
N GLY A 206 -25.40 -9.48 13.21
CA GLY A 206 -26.25 -10.15 12.25
C GLY A 206 -26.29 -11.66 12.33
N MET A 207 -26.78 -12.22 13.42
CA MET A 207 -27.24 -13.61 13.44
C MET A 207 -28.27 -13.81 12.31
N GLY A 208 -27.81 -14.12 11.10
CA GLY A 208 -28.67 -14.25 9.93
C GLY A 208 -28.16 -13.56 8.65
N GLY A 209 -26.91 -13.05 8.65
CA GLY A 209 -26.25 -12.60 7.41
C GLY A 209 -26.53 -11.16 6.96
N THR A 210 -27.20 -10.34 7.79
CA THR A 210 -27.56 -8.96 7.41
C THR A 210 -26.39 -7.96 7.41
N TYR A 211 -25.24 -8.37 7.93
CA TYR A 211 -24.00 -7.59 7.96
C TYR A 211 -22.90 -8.15 7.06
N GLN A 212 -23.22 -9.17 6.24
CA GLN A 212 -22.26 -9.83 5.35
C GLN A 212 -20.99 -10.26 6.10
N GLU A 213 -19.80 -9.82 5.64
CA GLU A 213 -18.50 -10.12 6.25
C GLU A 213 -18.12 -9.23 7.43
N MET A 214 -18.98 -8.28 7.84
CA MET A 214 -18.68 -7.36 8.95
C MET A 214 -18.69 -8.09 10.28
N ASN A 215 -17.71 -7.82 11.12
CA ASN A 215 -17.50 -8.45 12.40
C ASN A 215 -17.45 -7.43 13.53
N ASN A 216 -17.63 -7.87 14.76
CA ASN A 216 -17.36 -7.03 15.91
C ASN A 216 -15.84 -6.71 15.96
N PRO A 217 -15.42 -5.45 15.76
CA PRO A 217 -14.01 -5.10 15.68
C PRO A 217 -13.25 -5.36 16.99
N LEU A 218 -13.91 -5.25 18.16
CA LEU A 218 -13.30 -5.56 19.44
C LEU A 218 -13.04 -7.07 19.57
N ALA A 219 -13.98 -7.92 19.13
CA ALA A 219 -13.78 -9.37 19.08
C ALA A 219 -12.63 -9.74 18.14
N MET A 220 -12.50 -9.04 17.01
CA MET A 220 -11.38 -9.24 16.07
C MET A 220 -10.04 -8.91 16.75
N MET A 221 -9.97 -7.81 17.48
CA MET A 221 -8.76 -7.38 18.19
C MET A 221 -8.42 -8.23 19.40
N ALA A 222 -9.42 -8.84 20.05
CA ALA A 222 -9.23 -9.73 21.20
C ALA A 222 -8.62 -11.10 20.86
N ARG A 223 -8.57 -11.47 19.56
CA ARG A 223 -7.91 -12.72 19.13
C ARG A 223 -6.40 -12.62 19.25
N PRO A 224 -5.69 -13.76 19.38
CA PRO A 224 -4.23 -13.74 19.31
C PRO A 224 -3.71 -13.18 18.01
N ALA A 225 -2.79 -12.20 18.08
CA ALA A 225 -2.15 -11.63 16.93
C ALA A 225 -1.12 -12.57 16.30
N ALA A 226 -1.01 -12.56 14.98
CA ALA A 226 0.11 -13.18 14.29
C ALA A 226 1.40 -12.39 14.60
N LYS A 227 2.41 -13.10 15.12
CA LYS A 227 3.71 -12.51 15.48
C LYS A 227 4.69 -12.70 14.34
N ASN A 228 4.94 -11.64 13.59
CA ASN A 228 5.93 -11.63 12.53
C ASN A 228 7.31 -11.26 13.09
N TRP A 229 8.32 -11.93 12.59
CA TRP A 229 9.70 -11.66 12.94
C TRP A 229 10.60 -11.67 11.72
N SER A 230 11.64 -10.86 11.74
CA SER A 230 12.68 -10.91 10.72
C SER A 230 14.05 -10.56 11.29
N HIS A 231 15.07 -11.18 10.72
CA HIS A 231 16.48 -10.90 10.94
C HIS A 231 17.12 -10.66 9.59
N LYS A 232 17.80 -9.54 9.44
CA LYS A 232 18.46 -9.14 8.21
C LYS A 232 19.91 -8.78 8.51
N PHE A 233 20.85 -9.44 7.85
CA PHE A 233 22.27 -9.14 7.94
C PHE A 233 22.82 -8.79 6.57
N VAL A 234 23.39 -7.59 6.44
CA VAL A 234 23.90 -7.05 5.17
C VAL A 234 25.38 -6.72 5.32
N PRO A 235 26.28 -7.68 5.09
CA PRO A 235 27.72 -7.42 4.96
C PRO A 235 28.02 -6.85 3.57
N LYS A 236 28.92 -5.89 3.53
CA LYS A 236 29.52 -5.34 2.32
C LYS A 236 31.04 -5.24 2.52
N PHE A 237 31.77 -5.73 1.58
CA PHE A 237 33.21 -5.64 1.49
C PHE A 237 33.61 -4.93 0.20
N SER A 238 34.44 -3.91 0.28
CA SER A 238 34.94 -3.18 -0.89
C SER A 238 36.44 -2.99 -0.83
N ILE A 239 37.07 -2.99 -1.98
CA ILE A 239 38.48 -2.69 -2.16
C ILE A 239 38.57 -1.55 -3.18
N ASP A 240 39.24 -0.47 -2.82
CA ASP A 240 39.55 0.65 -3.66
C ASP A 240 41.05 0.68 -3.90
N LEU A 241 41.47 0.47 -5.15
CA LEU A 241 42.87 0.50 -5.58
C LEU A 241 43.08 1.70 -6.48
N GLN A 242 44.00 2.56 -6.15
CA GLN A 242 44.56 3.53 -7.08
C GLN A 242 45.82 2.94 -7.71
N LEU A 243 45.66 2.35 -8.89
CA LEU A 243 46.74 1.62 -9.59
C LEU A 243 47.81 2.59 -10.13
N TRP A 244 47.36 3.68 -10.76
CA TRP A 244 48.16 4.85 -11.18
C TRP A 244 47.41 6.13 -10.86
N ASP A 245 48.01 7.25 -11.01
CA ASP A 245 47.39 8.55 -10.65
C ASP A 245 46.01 8.76 -11.25
N ASN A 246 45.79 8.25 -12.46
CA ASN A 246 44.56 8.43 -13.20
C ASN A 246 43.73 7.14 -13.34
N LEU A 247 44.17 6.00 -12.81
CA LEU A 247 43.51 4.70 -12.95
C LEU A 247 43.15 4.10 -11.62
N LYS A 248 41.84 3.92 -11.38
CA LYS A 248 41.28 3.36 -10.16
C LYS A 248 40.54 2.09 -10.48
N TYR A 249 40.71 1.08 -9.64
CA TYR A 249 39.91 -0.14 -9.66
C TYR A 249 39.12 -0.22 -8.35
N HIS A 250 37.83 -0.47 -8.45
CA HIS A 250 36.94 -0.69 -7.32
C HIS A 250 36.28 -2.06 -7.44
N PHE A 251 36.40 -2.83 -6.39
CA PHE A 251 35.72 -4.11 -6.21
C PHE A 251 34.73 -3.99 -5.06
N THR A 252 33.51 -4.50 -5.25
CA THR A 252 32.54 -4.64 -4.17
C THR A 252 31.89 -6.02 -4.20
N TYR A 253 31.83 -6.63 -3.03
CA TYR A 253 30.97 -7.76 -2.74
C TYR A 253 30.00 -7.39 -1.64
N SER A 254 28.72 -7.60 -1.86
CA SER A 254 27.67 -7.42 -0.85
C SER A 254 26.75 -8.61 -0.82
N ALA A 255 26.22 -8.93 0.36
CA ALA A 255 25.19 -9.93 0.53
C ALA A 255 24.09 -9.38 1.43
N ASP A 256 22.87 -9.83 1.19
CA ASP A 256 21.71 -9.63 2.04
C ASP A 256 21.24 -11.02 2.49
N LEU A 257 21.43 -11.31 3.75
CA LEU A 257 21.04 -12.56 4.38
C LEU A 257 19.81 -12.27 5.25
N SER A 258 18.66 -12.69 4.77
CA SER A 258 17.38 -12.41 5.41
C SER A 258 16.72 -13.71 5.88
N PHE A 259 16.25 -13.70 7.11
CA PHE A 259 15.48 -14.77 7.73
C PHE A 259 14.22 -14.16 8.31
N TRP A 260 13.06 -14.68 7.94
CA TRP A 260 11.79 -14.15 8.44
C TRP A 260 10.77 -15.26 8.63
N GLY A 261 9.73 -14.95 9.34
CA GLY A 261 8.64 -15.89 9.56
C GLY A 261 7.51 -15.30 10.35
N SER A 262 6.51 -16.13 10.59
CA SER A 262 5.33 -15.79 11.34
C SER A 262 4.96 -16.93 12.28
N ASP A 263 4.61 -16.58 13.52
CA ASP A 263 4.04 -17.48 14.51
C ASP A 263 2.62 -17.01 14.80
N SER A 264 1.63 -17.83 14.47
CA SER A 264 0.23 -17.53 14.77
C SER A 264 -0.50 -18.75 15.29
N TYR A 265 -1.57 -18.53 16.03
CA TYR A 265 -2.43 -19.59 16.50
C TYR A 265 -3.86 -19.14 16.69
N THR A 266 -4.77 -20.07 16.52
CA THR A 266 -6.19 -19.92 16.84
C THR A 266 -6.45 -20.69 18.14
N ALA A 267 -6.74 -19.95 19.22
CA ALA A 267 -6.81 -20.52 20.58
C ALA A 267 -8.10 -21.28 20.84
N SER A 268 -9.18 -20.95 20.15
CA SER A 268 -10.50 -21.56 20.34
C SER A 268 -11.24 -21.70 19.02
N LYS A 269 -12.23 -22.60 18.99
CA LYS A 269 -13.25 -22.56 17.94
C LYS A 269 -14.09 -21.31 18.19
N TYR A 270 -14.09 -20.37 17.28
CA TYR A 270 -14.82 -19.12 17.43
C TYR A 270 -15.80 -18.85 16.30
N TYR A 271 -16.79 -17.99 16.60
CA TYR A 271 -17.77 -17.50 15.66
C TYR A 271 -17.86 -15.97 15.81
N LEU A 272 -17.50 -15.22 14.77
CA LEU A 272 -17.58 -13.76 14.76
C LEU A 272 -18.74 -13.24 13.92
N SER A 273 -19.07 -13.94 12.84
CA SER A 273 -20.22 -13.67 11.96
C SER A 273 -20.53 -14.92 11.14
N GLY A 274 -21.62 -14.90 10.37
CA GLY A 274 -22.01 -16.00 9.47
C GLY A 274 -20.91 -16.46 8.54
N ASN A 275 -20.03 -15.52 8.13
CA ASN A 275 -18.97 -15.77 7.16
C ASN A 275 -17.58 -15.91 7.81
N VAL A 276 -17.40 -15.52 9.08
CA VAL A 276 -16.10 -15.53 9.77
C VAL A 276 -16.16 -16.36 11.02
N LYS A 277 -15.66 -17.58 10.92
CA LYS A 277 -15.59 -18.55 12.02
C LYS A 277 -14.32 -19.39 11.92
N ALA A 278 -13.90 -19.96 13.04
CA ALA A 278 -12.88 -21.00 13.08
C ALA A 278 -13.46 -22.26 13.74
N GLU A 279 -13.51 -23.35 12.99
CA GLU A 279 -14.07 -24.62 13.43
C GLU A 279 -13.09 -25.46 14.25
N HIS A 280 -11.81 -25.12 14.16
CA HIS A 280 -10.74 -25.83 14.85
C HIS A 280 -9.72 -24.86 15.45
N THR A 281 -9.18 -25.20 16.60
CA THR A 281 -7.94 -24.57 17.06
C THR A 281 -6.81 -24.94 16.11
N GLN A 282 -5.82 -24.06 15.95
CA GLN A 282 -4.73 -24.25 14.98
C GLN A 282 -3.46 -23.59 15.48
N ALA A 283 -2.32 -24.22 15.24
CA ALA A 283 -1.01 -23.57 15.24
C ALA A 283 -0.48 -23.46 13.83
N TYR A 284 0.10 -22.31 13.50
CA TYR A 284 0.77 -22.04 12.24
C TYR A 284 2.15 -21.43 12.50
N LYS A 285 3.13 -21.91 11.76
CA LYS A 285 4.48 -21.33 11.72
C LYS A 285 4.98 -21.24 10.29
N SER A 286 5.67 -20.14 10.00
CA SER A 286 6.52 -20.06 8.82
C SER A 286 7.95 -19.71 9.20
N SER A 287 8.89 -20.18 8.38
CA SER A 287 10.31 -19.88 8.51
C SER A 287 10.91 -19.82 7.10
N ASP A 288 11.18 -18.64 6.66
CA ASP A 288 11.64 -18.33 5.33
C ASP A 288 13.07 -17.80 5.40
N LYS A 289 13.84 -17.98 4.35
CA LYS A 289 15.18 -17.44 4.22
C LYS A 289 15.42 -16.91 2.82
N GLY A 290 16.19 -15.85 2.74
CA GLY A 290 16.60 -15.23 1.48
C GLY A 290 18.09 -14.91 1.48
N ILE A 291 18.71 -15.12 0.35
CA ILE A 291 20.10 -14.73 0.10
C ILE A 291 20.11 -13.96 -1.22
N ASN A 292 20.47 -12.70 -1.13
CA ASN A 292 20.77 -11.88 -2.30
C ASN A 292 22.24 -11.46 -2.21
N TRP A 293 23.03 -11.80 -3.23
CA TRP A 293 24.41 -11.36 -3.30
C TRP A 293 24.67 -10.62 -4.60
N GLN A 294 25.59 -9.67 -4.53
CA GLN A 294 26.04 -8.89 -5.66
C GLN A 294 27.56 -8.74 -5.63
N VAL A 295 28.15 -8.89 -6.79
CA VAL A 295 29.56 -8.58 -7.06
C VAL A 295 29.59 -7.47 -8.12
N GLU A 296 30.47 -6.50 -7.92
CA GLU A 296 30.68 -5.42 -8.88
C GLU A 296 32.17 -5.11 -8.99
N ASN A 297 32.63 -4.95 -10.22
CA ASN A 297 33.97 -4.53 -10.58
C ASN A 297 33.87 -3.30 -11.46
N THR A 298 34.61 -2.25 -11.12
CA THR A 298 34.70 -1.06 -11.95
C THR A 298 36.15 -0.62 -12.13
N LEU A 299 36.47 -0.22 -13.35
CA LEU A 299 37.76 0.38 -13.71
C LEU A 299 37.46 1.81 -14.16
N THR A 300 38.02 2.78 -13.47
CA THR A 300 37.82 4.20 -13.74
C THR A 300 39.14 4.82 -14.16
N TYR A 301 39.16 5.44 -15.33
CA TYR A 301 40.27 6.29 -15.79
C TYR A 301 39.79 7.73 -15.85
N ASP A 302 40.40 8.61 -15.08
CA ASP A 302 40.11 10.03 -15.06
C ASP A 302 41.37 10.85 -15.35
N LYS A 303 41.26 11.88 -16.25
CA LYS A 303 42.35 12.74 -16.59
C LYS A 303 41.87 14.12 -17.02
N THR A 304 42.62 15.13 -16.60
CA THR A 304 42.48 16.53 -17.05
C THR A 304 43.68 16.94 -17.87
N ILE A 305 43.43 17.47 -19.06
CA ILE A 305 44.48 18.00 -19.98
C ILE A 305 44.06 19.42 -20.37
N GLY A 306 44.72 20.40 -19.78
CA GLY A 306 44.34 21.82 -19.97
C GLY A 306 42.90 22.06 -19.51
N LYS A 307 42.01 22.41 -20.43
CA LYS A 307 40.58 22.65 -20.15
C LYS A 307 39.67 21.43 -20.32
N HIS A 308 40.23 20.30 -20.71
CA HIS A 308 39.51 19.09 -21.02
C HIS A 308 39.62 18.10 -19.84
N SER A 309 38.52 17.73 -19.25
CA SER A 309 38.43 16.69 -18.23
C SER A 309 37.57 15.53 -18.72
N PHE A 310 38.12 14.33 -18.66
CA PHE A 310 37.38 13.10 -19.02
C PHE A 310 37.45 12.08 -17.88
N ALA A 311 36.37 11.33 -17.74
CA ALA A 311 36.36 10.12 -16.95
C ALA A 311 35.68 9.01 -17.75
N VAL A 312 36.36 7.84 -17.83
CA VAL A 312 35.84 6.63 -18.43
C VAL A 312 35.67 5.58 -17.35
N VAL A 313 34.50 5.01 -17.24
CA VAL A 313 34.20 3.90 -16.34
C VAL A 313 33.83 2.69 -17.17
N LEU A 314 34.49 1.56 -16.93
CA LEU A 314 34.10 0.25 -17.40
C LEU A 314 33.71 -0.59 -16.21
N GLY A 315 32.58 -1.25 -16.28
CA GLY A 315 32.06 -2.02 -15.16
C GLY A 315 31.41 -3.34 -15.54
N GLN A 316 31.49 -4.26 -14.62
CA GLN A 316 30.81 -5.55 -14.66
C GLN A 316 30.16 -5.80 -13.32
N SER A 317 28.92 -6.25 -13.35
CA SER A 317 28.22 -6.70 -12.14
C SER A 317 27.48 -8.02 -12.34
N ALA A 318 27.34 -8.79 -11.28
CA ALA A 318 26.50 -9.97 -11.23
C ALA A 318 25.78 -10.02 -9.90
N MET A 319 24.50 -10.36 -9.94
CA MET A 319 23.70 -10.57 -8.74
C MET A 319 22.88 -11.86 -8.86
N LYS A 320 22.59 -12.45 -7.71
CA LYS A 320 21.66 -13.56 -7.61
C LYS A 320 20.84 -13.43 -6.33
N ASN A 321 19.55 -13.50 -6.49
CA ASN A 321 18.57 -13.56 -5.43
C ASN A 321 17.97 -14.96 -5.38
N LYS A 322 18.01 -15.60 -4.22
CA LYS A 322 17.35 -16.86 -3.96
C LYS A 322 16.63 -16.77 -2.63
N SER A 323 15.37 -17.17 -2.59
CA SER A 323 14.63 -17.35 -1.34
C SER A 323 13.90 -18.68 -1.33
N ASP A 324 13.86 -19.28 -0.14
CA ASP A 324 13.14 -20.52 0.13
C ASP A 324 12.09 -20.22 1.22
N TYR A 325 10.96 -20.89 1.17
CA TYR A 325 9.94 -20.83 2.19
C TYR A 325 9.66 -22.20 2.78
N LEU A 326 9.29 -22.22 4.03
CA LEU A 326 8.76 -23.38 4.74
C LEU A 326 7.64 -22.89 5.67
N ASN A 327 6.46 -23.46 5.54
CA ASN A 327 5.39 -23.21 6.47
C ASN A 327 4.69 -24.52 6.87
N GLY A 328 4.09 -24.49 8.03
CA GLY A 328 3.33 -25.61 8.54
C GLY A 328 2.21 -25.18 9.43
N SER A 329 1.10 -25.90 9.36
CA SER A 329 -0.01 -25.76 10.27
C SER A 329 -0.55 -27.10 10.71
N ARG A 330 -1.08 -27.15 11.94
CA ARG A 330 -1.76 -28.31 12.49
C ARG A 330 -2.89 -27.87 13.38
N TRP A 331 -4.01 -28.58 13.28
CA TRP A 331 -5.27 -28.28 13.95
C TRP A 331 -5.45 -29.10 15.22
N ASN A 332 -6.44 -28.70 16.01
CA ASN A 332 -6.86 -29.35 17.26
C ASN A 332 -5.71 -29.37 18.30
N LEU A 333 -5.38 -28.17 18.79
CA LEU A 333 -4.38 -27.99 19.85
C LEU A 333 -4.79 -28.74 21.13
N VAL A 334 -3.86 -29.52 21.67
CA VAL A 334 -4.03 -30.21 22.96
C VAL A 334 -3.98 -29.21 24.12
N ASN A 335 -3.16 -28.17 24.00
CA ASN A 335 -3.04 -27.13 25.02
C ASN A 335 -2.95 -25.74 24.36
N VAL A 336 -4.00 -24.98 24.46
CA VAL A 336 -4.12 -23.62 23.87
C VAL A 336 -3.20 -22.59 24.55
N ASN A 337 -2.78 -22.83 25.80
CA ASN A 337 -1.85 -21.97 26.51
C ASN A 337 -0.37 -22.22 26.12
N LYS A 338 -0.12 -23.31 25.41
CA LYS A 338 1.19 -23.66 24.83
C LYS A 338 0.99 -24.07 23.37
N PRO A 339 0.57 -23.13 22.50
CA PRO A 339 0.27 -23.45 21.11
C PRO A 339 1.55 -23.90 20.38
N SER A 340 1.52 -25.09 19.86
CA SER A 340 2.64 -25.68 19.08
C SER A 340 2.09 -26.67 18.07
N ILE A 341 2.72 -26.75 16.91
CA ILE A 341 2.43 -27.77 15.90
C ILE A 341 2.57 -29.18 16.50
N ASP A 342 3.54 -29.40 17.39
CA ASP A 342 3.75 -30.69 18.03
C ASP A 342 2.64 -31.04 19.04
N TYR A 343 2.03 -30.04 19.66
CA TYR A 343 0.94 -30.21 20.62
C TYR A 343 -0.45 -30.03 19.96
N ALA A 344 -0.61 -30.60 18.76
CA ALA A 344 -1.87 -30.63 18.02
C ALA A 344 -2.13 -32.05 17.49
N THR A 345 -3.37 -32.50 17.60
CA THR A 345 -3.74 -33.88 17.19
C THR A 345 -3.99 -34.00 15.68
N GLY A 346 -4.19 -32.89 15.01
CA GLY A 346 -4.58 -32.84 13.59
C GLY A 346 -6.10 -32.84 13.41
N LYS A 347 -6.52 -32.57 12.18
CA LYS A 347 -7.92 -32.63 11.77
C LYS A 347 -8.13 -33.96 11.08
N TYR A 348 -9.15 -34.68 11.52
CA TYR A 348 -9.55 -35.92 10.87
C TYR A 348 -10.45 -35.62 9.68
N SER A 349 -10.13 -36.16 8.51
CA SER A 349 -11.02 -36.21 7.37
C SER A 349 -11.26 -37.67 6.97
N GLN A 350 -12.50 -37.99 6.64
CA GLN A 350 -12.88 -39.29 6.14
C GLN A 350 -13.77 -39.10 4.91
N THR A 351 -13.39 -39.69 3.80
CA THR A 351 -14.21 -39.67 2.60
C THR A 351 -15.35 -40.62 2.77
N ILE A 352 -16.56 -40.11 2.83
CA ILE A 352 -17.79 -40.90 2.83
C ILE A 352 -18.44 -40.71 1.45
N VAL A 353 -18.56 -41.77 0.68
CA VAL A 353 -19.26 -41.78 -0.61
C VAL A 353 -20.68 -42.27 -0.39
N LYS A 354 -21.65 -41.49 -0.82
CA LYS A 354 -23.08 -41.83 -0.73
C LYS A 354 -23.67 -41.99 -2.12
N ASP A 355 -24.74 -42.88 -2.25
CA ASP A 355 -25.54 -42.97 -3.45
C ASP A 355 -26.52 -41.79 -3.60
N ALA A 356 -27.32 -41.80 -4.65
CA ALA A 356 -28.32 -40.75 -4.90
C ALA A 356 -29.45 -40.76 -3.84
N GLU A 357 -29.67 -41.87 -3.16
CA GLU A 357 -30.63 -42.06 -2.08
C GLU A 357 -30.05 -41.69 -0.70
N GLY A 358 -28.72 -41.33 -0.64
CA GLY A 358 -28.05 -40.93 0.59
C GLY A 358 -27.45 -42.08 1.40
N ASN A 359 -27.48 -43.32 0.93
CA ASN A 359 -26.86 -44.46 1.61
C ASN A 359 -25.35 -44.44 1.42
N ILE A 360 -24.59 -44.83 2.43
CA ILE A 360 -23.13 -44.86 2.38
C ILE A 360 -22.68 -46.04 1.52
N ILE A 361 -22.06 -45.76 0.38
CA ILE A 361 -21.49 -46.75 -0.53
C ILE A 361 -20.08 -47.17 -0.07
N SER A 362 -19.29 -46.23 0.36
CA SER A 362 -17.94 -46.50 0.88
C SER A 362 -17.50 -45.48 1.91
N VAL A 363 -16.63 -45.93 2.83
CA VAL A 363 -15.98 -45.12 3.83
C VAL A 363 -14.49 -45.28 3.67
N GLY A 364 -13.79 -44.21 3.26
CA GLY A 364 -12.36 -44.22 3.15
C GLY A 364 -11.68 -44.34 4.51
N ALA A 365 -10.39 -44.69 4.52
CA ALA A 365 -9.61 -44.62 5.75
C ALA A 365 -9.55 -43.19 6.31
N PRO A 366 -9.66 -42.98 7.62
CA PRO A 366 -9.49 -41.67 8.21
C PRO A 366 -8.07 -41.17 7.97
N THR A 367 -7.94 -39.91 7.51
CA THR A 367 -6.66 -39.25 7.34
C THR A 367 -6.55 -38.09 8.32
N ILE A 368 -5.35 -37.89 8.87
CA ILE A 368 -5.07 -36.73 9.72
C ILE A 368 -4.53 -35.65 8.81
N GLU A 369 -5.28 -34.55 8.72
CA GLU A 369 -4.84 -33.39 7.97
C GLU A 369 -3.77 -32.63 8.77
N HIS A 370 -2.68 -32.38 8.12
CA HIS A 370 -1.66 -31.42 8.50
C HIS A 370 -1.18 -30.75 7.21
N ALA A 371 -1.01 -29.44 7.23
CA ALA A 371 -0.52 -28.71 6.08
C ALA A 371 0.95 -28.37 6.29
N VAL A 372 1.78 -28.85 5.41
CA VAL A 372 3.18 -28.44 5.31
C VAL A 372 3.46 -28.14 3.85
N SER A 373 4.04 -26.98 3.60
CA SER A 373 4.53 -26.64 2.26
C SER A 373 5.89 -25.93 2.33
N GLY A 374 6.70 -26.16 1.33
CA GLY A 374 8.03 -25.56 1.26
C GLY A 374 8.59 -25.69 -0.17
N GLY A 375 9.50 -24.80 -0.50
CA GLY A 375 10.11 -24.76 -1.82
C GLY A 375 10.89 -23.47 -2.07
N ASN A 376 11.28 -23.29 -3.33
CA ASN A 376 11.86 -22.02 -3.75
C ASN A 376 10.74 -20.99 -3.99
N ASN A 377 10.94 -19.80 -3.43
CA ASN A 377 10.03 -18.67 -3.68
C ASN A 377 10.55 -17.78 -4.82
N VAL A 378 11.87 -17.51 -4.83
CA VAL A 378 12.53 -16.69 -5.85
C VAL A 378 13.82 -17.36 -6.27
N VAL A 379 14.09 -17.39 -7.58
CA VAL A 379 15.39 -17.78 -8.16
C VAL A 379 15.70 -16.83 -9.32
N HIS A 380 16.30 -15.70 -9.01
CA HIS A 380 16.53 -14.62 -9.97
C HIS A 380 18.02 -14.25 -10.03
N ALA A 381 18.54 -14.05 -11.22
CA ALA A 381 19.91 -13.62 -11.44
C ALA A 381 20.00 -12.59 -12.57
N ILE A 382 20.88 -11.62 -12.40
CA ILE A 382 21.23 -10.61 -13.42
C ILE A 382 22.75 -10.58 -13.58
N SER A 383 23.20 -10.48 -14.83
CA SER A 383 24.60 -10.23 -15.20
C SER A 383 24.68 -9.03 -16.12
N SER A 384 25.55 -8.10 -15.81
CA SER A 384 25.61 -6.79 -16.46
C SER A 384 27.02 -6.41 -16.87
N LEU A 385 27.11 -5.75 -18.03
CA LEU A 385 28.30 -5.02 -18.48
C LEU A 385 27.91 -3.60 -18.78
N PHE A 386 28.73 -2.64 -18.36
CA PHE A 386 28.44 -1.24 -18.60
C PHE A 386 29.70 -0.41 -18.84
N GLY A 387 29.53 0.67 -19.63
CA GLY A 387 30.54 1.67 -19.85
C GLY A 387 29.95 3.07 -19.78
N ARG A 388 30.68 4.01 -19.21
CA ARG A 388 30.32 5.42 -19.11
C ARG A 388 31.49 6.30 -19.48
N LEU A 389 31.21 7.29 -20.31
CA LEU A 389 32.10 8.41 -20.63
C LEU A 389 31.51 9.67 -20.03
N SER A 390 32.29 10.41 -19.26
CA SER A 390 31.98 11.75 -18.80
C SER A 390 33.04 12.70 -19.35
N TYR A 391 32.63 13.82 -19.90
CA TYR A 391 33.50 14.84 -20.47
C TYR A 391 33.05 16.22 -19.98
N ASN A 392 34.03 17.03 -19.61
CA ASN A 392 33.83 18.43 -19.21
C ASN A 392 34.87 19.30 -19.87
N TYR A 393 34.43 20.36 -20.54
CA TYR A 393 35.29 21.36 -21.15
C TYR A 393 35.15 22.69 -20.40
N ASP A 394 36.23 23.12 -19.76
CA ASP A 394 36.37 24.42 -19.10
C ASP A 394 35.23 24.76 -18.11
N GLU A 395 34.65 23.71 -17.50
CA GLU A 395 33.45 23.80 -16.63
C GLU A 395 32.23 24.45 -17.33
N LYS A 396 32.26 24.54 -18.66
CA LYS A 396 31.19 25.13 -19.50
C LYS A 396 30.29 24.08 -20.11
N TYR A 397 30.92 23.13 -20.83
CA TYR A 397 30.17 22.09 -21.55
C TYR A 397 30.42 20.73 -20.93
N MET A 398 29.36 20.05 -20.61
CA MET A 398 29.39 18.75 -19.96
C MET A 398 28.65 17.76 -20.87
N LEU A 399 29.24 16.58 -21.04
CA LEU A 399 28.64 15.47 -21.77
C LEU A 399 28.82 14.19 -20.93
N GLN A 400 27.77 13.42 -20.78
CA GLN A 400 27.84 12.06 -20.26
C GLN A 400 27.11 11.12 -21.21
N ALA A 401 27.75 9.99 -21.51
CA ALA A 401 27.13 8.89 -22.26
C ALA A 401 27.36 7.59 -21.51
N THR A 402 26.33 6.77 -21.41
CA THR A 402 26.38 5.47 -20.74
C THR A 402 25.74 4.43 -21.65
N ILE A 403 26.34 3.25 -21.71
CA ILE A 403 25.73 2.07 -22.30
C ILE A 403 25.78 0.94 -21.26
N ARG A 404 24.65 0.27 -21.06
CA ARG A 404 24.54 -0.86 -20.16
C ARG A 404 23.83 -2.02 -20.85
N ARG A 405 24.38 -3.23 -20.70
CA ARG A 405 23.76 -4.45 -21.20
C ARG A 405 23.53 -5.40 -20.02
N ASP A 406 22.27 -5.72 -19.76
CA ASP A 406 21.83 -6.57 -18.65
C ASP A 406 21.19 -7.85 -19.15
N GLY A 407 21.56 -8.99 -18.58
CA GLY A 407 20.98 -10.29 -18.87
C GLY A 407 20.23 -10.80 -17.65
N SER A 408 18.91 -11.04 -17.76
CA SER A 408 18.06 -11.55 -16.69
C SER A 408 17.70 -13.02 -16.88
N SER A 409 17.66 -13.79 -15.79
CA SER A 409 17.19 -15.17 -15.79
C SER A 409 15.68 -15.31 -15.96
N ARG A 410 14.91 -14.20 -15.90
CA ARG A 410 13.46 -14.20 -16.03
C ARG A 410 12.97 -14.28 -17.47
N PHE A 411 13.86 -14.06 -18.44
CA PHE A 411 13.55 -14.14 -19.87
C PHE A 411 14.17 -15.37 -20.53
N GLY A 412 13.54 -15.83 -21.60
CA GLY A 412 14.00 -16.95 -22.43
C GLY A 412 15.34 -16.65 -23.11
N PRO A 413 15.99 -17.66 -23.68
CA PRO A 413 17.33 -17.53 -24.26
C PRO A 413 17.45 -16.42 -25.32
N SER A 414 16.44 -16.24 -26.16
CA SER A 414 16.43 -15.26 -27.25
C SER A 414 16.30 -13.80 -26.77
N HIS A 415 15.68 -13.55 -25.60
CA HIS A 415 15.36 -12.21 -25.10
C HIS A 415 15.99 -11.89 -23.75
N LYS A 416 16.93 -12.71 -23.31
CA LYS A 416 17.62 -12.59 -22.01
C LYS A 416 18.29 -11.23 -21.80
N TYR A 417 18.90 -10.68 -22.84
CA TYR A 417 19.70 -9.46 -22.76
C TYR A 417 18.97 -8.24 -23.28
N GLY A 418 18.89 -7.18 -22.43
CA GLY A 418 18.51 -5.83 -22.81
C GLY A 418 19.72 -4.91 -22.90
N THR A 419 19.66 -3.90 -23.77
CA THR A 419 20.71 -2.87 -23.89
C THR A 419 20.11 -1.50 -23.67
N PHE A 420 20.65 -0.76 -22.71
CA PHE A 420 20.09 0.47 -22.18
C PHE A 420 21.09 1.62 -22.32
N PRO A 421 21.04 2.37 -23.43
CA PRO A 421 21.84 3.57 -23.62
C PRO A 421 21.24 4.77 -22.90
N SER A 422 22.10 5.71 -22.48
CA SER A 422 21.70 7.03 -22.01
C SER A 422 22.74 8.09 -22.34
N ALA A 423 22.29 9.32 -22.52
CA ALA A 423 23.15 10.47 -22.75
C ALA A 423 22.59 11.71 -22.04
N SER A 424 23.48 12.57 -21.56
CA SER A 424 23.11 13.88 -21.02
C SER A 424 24.12 14.94 -21.44
N ILE A 425 23.62 16.15 -21.63
CA ILE A 425 24.43 17.34 -21.88
C ILE A 425 24.10 18.41 -20.83
N GLY A 426 25.11 19.18 -20.49
CA GLY A 426 24.99 20.33 -19.62
C GLY A 426 25.76 21.49 -20.17
N TRP A 427 25.17 22.66 -20.15
CA TRP A 427 25.84 23.91 -20.51
C TRP A 427 25.76 24.87 -19.32
N ASN A 428 26.91 25.16 -18.73
CA ASN A 428 27.01 26.17 -17.70
C ASN A 428 27.17 27.53 -18.35
N ILE A 429 26.03 28.15 -18.63
CA ILE A 429 25.97 29.43 -19.37
C ILE A 429 26.67 30.54 -18.58
N MET A 430 26.64 30.49 -17.23
CA MET A 430 27.31 31.49 -16.38
C MET A 430 28.83 31.57 -16.58
N ASN A 431 29.45 30.47 -17.06
CA ASN A 431 30.88 30.44 -17.30
C ASN A 431 31.27 31.04 -18.65
N GLU A 432 30.28 31.49 -19.46
CA GLU A 432 30.53 32.17 -20.72
C GLU A 432 30.92 33.65 -20.50
N LYS A 433 31.78 34.14 -21.42
CA LYS A 433 32.27 35.55 -21.32
C LYS A 433 31.15 36.56 -21.45
N PHE A 434 30.13 36.30 -22.26
CA PHE A 434 29.01 37.22 -22.46
C PHE A 434 28.11 37.35 -21.22
N MET A 435 28.28 36.49 -20.21
CA MET A 435 27.54 36.51 -18.93
C MET A 435 28.28 37.31 -17.83
N GLU A 436 29.49 37.80 -18.09
CA GLU A 436 30.28 38.50 -17.07
C GLU A 436 29.56 39.70 -16.48
N SER A 437 28.81 40.45 -17.30
CA SER A 437 28.05 41.63 -16.84
C SER A 437 26.80 41.30 -15.97
N THR A 438 26.40 40.06 -15.92
CA THR A 438 25.21 39.63 -15.17
C THR A 438 25.54 39.00 -13.80
N ARG A 439 26.85 38.80 -13.51
CA ARG A 439 27.31 38.05 -12.32
C ARG A 439 26.93 38.68 -10.98
N ASP A 440 26.65 39.98 -10.98
CA ASP A 440 26.25 40.70 -9.76
C ASP A 440 24.89 40.25 -9.22
N TRP A 441 24.01 39.86 -10.12
CA TRP A 441 22.67 39.44 -9.76
C TRP A 441 22.31 37.97 -10.16
N LEU A 442 22.89 37.44 -11.26
CA LEU A 442 22.76 36.08 -11.72
C LEU A 442 24.04 35.31 -11.43
N SER A 443 24.01 34.38 -10.48
CA SER A 443 25.15 33.60 -10.00
C SER A 443 25.24 32.19 -10.58
N ASN A 444 24.12 31.65 -11.08
CA ASN A 444 24.07 30.37 -11.80
C ASN A 444 23.03 30.44 -12.90
N LEU A 445 23.41 29.94 -14.07
CA LEU A 445 22.50 29.63 -15.17
C LEU A 445 23.06 28.42 -15.90
N LYS A 446 22.37 27.31 -15.76
CA LYS A 446 22.74 26.02 -16.36
C LYS A 446 21.57 25.43 -17.13
N PHE A 447 21.85 25.06 -18.38
CA PHE A 447 20.95 24.23 -19.18
C PHE A 447 21.31 22.76 -19.04
N ARG A 448 20.31 21.90 -18.96
CA ARG A 448 20.43 20.43 -18.90
C ARG A 448 19.50 19.79 -19.90
N ALA A 449 19.98 18.77 -20.59
CA ALA A 449 19.11 17.87 -21.36
C ALA A 449 19.62 16.43 -21.20
N SER A 450 18.72 15.51 -21.03
CA SER A 450 19.05 14.10 -20.92
C SER A 450 18.04 13.23 -21.65
N TRP A 451 18.53 12.10 -22.13
CA TRP A 451 17.73 11.01 -22.67
C TRP A 451 18.33 9.68 -22.24
N GLY A 452 17.46 8.72 -21.94
CA GLY A 452 17.95 7.39 -21.59
C GLY A 452 16.86 6.34 -21.58
N LYS A 453 17.30 5.10 -21.73
CA LYS A 453 16.48 3.90 -21.59
C LYS A 453 16.84 3.11 -20.34
N ASN A 454 15.85 2.56 -19.67
CA ASN A 454 15.97 1.61 -18.58
C ASN A 454 15.11 0.37 -18.86
N GLY A 455 15.55 -0.79 -18.36
CA GLY A 455 14.80 -2.03 -18.44
C GLY A 455 14.15 -2.41 -17.11
N ASN A 456 12.98 -3.03 -17.19
CA ASN A 456 12.30 -3.65 -16.05
C ASN A 456 12.05 -5.13 -16.36
N ASP A 457 12.40 -6.02 -15.45
CA ASP A 457 12.22 -7.47 -15.54
C ASP A 457 11.32 -8.05 -14.44
N ASN A 458 10.50 -7.20 -13.81
CA ASN A 458 9.67 -7.60 -12.66
C ASN A 458 8.40 -8.36 -13.08
N ILE A 459 8.57 -9.60 -13.54
CA ILE A 459 7.50 -10.49 -14.03
C ILE A 459 7.35 -11.80 -13.23
N GLY A 460 8.17 -12.04 -12.24
CA GLY A 460 8.32 -13.36 -11.61
C GLY A 460 9.14 -14.32 -12.45
N ASP A 461 9.57 -15.41 -11.80
CA ASP A 461 10.53 -16.34 -12.39
C ASP A 461 9.84 -17.35 -13.32
N PHE A 462 10.53 -17.79 -14.37
CA PHE A 462 10.15 -18.88 -15.29
C PHE A 462 8.82 -18.64 -16.07
N ARG A 463 8.40 -17.38 -16.26
CA ARG A 463 7.16 -17.07 -17.00
C ARG A 463 7.26 -17.33 -18.51
N TYR A 464 8.47 -17.51 -19.03
CA TYR A 464 8.72 -17.84 -20.43
C TYR A 464 8.58 -19.34 -20.75
N THR A 465 8.37 -20.19 -19.74
CA THR A 465 8.24 -21.65 -19.89
C THR A 465 6.96 -22.19 -19.29
N VAL A 466 6.54 -23.36 -19.72
CA VAL A 466 5.39 -24.05 -19.14
C VAL A 466 5.77 -24.67 -17.81
N LEU A 467 5.03 -24.33 -16.75
CA LEU A 467 5.12 -25.00 -15.47
C LEU A 467 3.95 -25.98 -15.31
N THR A 468 4.21 -27.12 -14.68
CA THR A 468 3.19 -28.11 -14.41
C THR A 468 2.51 -27.85 -13.08
N ALA A 469 1.20 -27.65 -13.08
CA ALA A 469 0.36 -27.61 -11.87
C ALA A 469 -0.08 -29.02 -11.50
N MET A 470 0.17 -29.39 -10.25
CA MET A 470 -0.28 -30.65 -9.65
C MET A 470 -1.64 -30.46 -8.97
N GLY A 471 -2.35 -31.55 -8.67
CA GLY A 471 -3.60 -31.50 -7.93
C GLY A 471 -4.87 -31.30 -8.79
N ASN A 472 -4.73 -31.37 -10.11
CA ASN A 472 -5.88 -31.40 -11.02
C ASN A 472 -6.51 -32.79 -11.01
N ASN A 473 -7.50 -32.96 -10.15
CA ASN A 473 -8.13 -34.24 -9.92
C ASN A 473 -9.12 -34.59 -11.06
N VAL A 474 -9.08 -35.82 -11.51
CA VAL A 474 -10.03 -36.38 -12.49
C VAL A 474 -10.75 -37.53 -11.82
N LEU A 475 -12.05 -37.59 -12.06
CA LEU A 475 -12.90 -38.68 -11.59
C LEU A 475 -13.09 -39.71 -12.71
N PHE A 476 -12.75 -40.97 -12.44
CA PHE A 476 -12.91 -42.07 -13.41
C PHE A 476 -13.85 -43.14 -12.93
N GLY A 477 -14.58 -43.74 -13.90
CA GLY A 477 -15.48 -44.87 -13.70
C GLY A 477 -16.82 -44.52 -13.08
N LYS A 478 -17.73 -45.47 -12.99
CA LYS A 478 -19.08 -45.30 -12.40
C LYS A 478 -19.01 -44.87 -10.93
N ASN A 479 -17.95 -45.23 -10.22
CA ASN A 479 -17.77 -44.95 -8.79
C ASN A 479 -17.00 -43.62 -8.54
N ALA A 480 -16.79 -42.80 -9.58
CA ALA A 480 -16.14 -41.51 -9.48
C ALA A 480 -14.81 -41.54 -8.69
N VAL A 481 -13.97 -42.54 -8.97
CA VAL A 481 -12.67 -42.67 -8.26
C VAL A 481 -11.78 -41.49 -8.64
N LYS A 482 -11.26 -40.79 -7.64
CA LYS A 482 -10.42 -39.62 -7.77
C LYS A 482 -8.97 -40.00 -8.09
N PHE A 483 -8.46 -39.54 -9.22
CA PHE A 483 -7.06 -39.65 -9.60
C PHE A 483 -6.41 -38.26 -9.57
N ASN A 484 -5.22 -38.18 -8.98
CA ASN A 484 -4.43 -36.97 -9.00
C ASN A 484 -3.81 -36.81 -10.39
N GLY A 485 -4.16 -35.71 -11.05
CA GLY A 485 -3.63 -35.36 -12.36
C GLY A 485 -2.70 -34.13 -12.29
N SER A 486 -2.06 -33.87 -13.39
CA SER A 486 -1.28 -32.65 -13.60
C SER A 486 -1.67 -32.03 -14.93
N LYS A 487 -1.56 -30.72 -15.03
CA LYS A 487 -1.78 -29.97 -16.28
C LYS A 487 -0.76 -28.84 -16.42
N ALA A 488 -0.66 -28.26 -17.60
CA ALA A 488 0.01 -26.98 -17.79
C ALA A 488 -0.65 -25.92 -16.90
N ASN A 489 0.14 -25.14 -16.17
CA ASN A 489 -0.37 -24.10 -15.28
C ASN A 489 -0.78 -22.86 -16.07
N ALA A 490 0.01 -22.49 -17.08
CA ALA A 490 -0.24 -21.34 -17.93
C ALA A 490 0.37 -21.58 -19.30
N THR A 491 -0.14 -20.88 -20.30
CA THR A 491 0.47 -20.80 -21.62
C THR A 491 1.84 -20.13 -21.49
N ALA A 492 2.89 -20.76 -22.05
CA ALA A 492 4.22 -20.16 -22.10
C ALA A 492 4.23 -18.98 -23.06
N ASN A 493 5.07 -17.99 -22.74
CA ASN A 493 5.39 -16.92 -23.67
C ASN A 493 6.93 -16.80 -23.79
N GLU A 494 7.50 -17.46 -24.77
CA GLU A 494 8.95 -17.49 -25.03
C GLU A 494 9.48 -16.15 -25.53
N ASP A 495 8.62 -15.29 -26.04
CA ASP A 495 8.93 -13.95 -26.57
C ASP A 495 8.95 -12.86 -25.50
N LEU A 496 8.75 -13.24 -24.22
CA LEU A 496 8.88 -12.30 -23.11
C LEU A 496 10.24 -11.64 -23.09
N LYS A 497 10.24 -10.31 -23.10
CA LYS A 497 11.43 -9.46 -23.07
C LYS A 497 11.30 -8.36 -22.04
N TRP A 498 12.38 -7.63 -21.86
CA TRP A 498 12.44 -6.45 -21.01
C TRP A 498 11.33 -5.45 -21.36
N GLU A 499 10.63 -4.98 -20.35
CA GLU A 499 9.83 -3.76 -20.44
C GLU A 499 10.80 -2.58 -20.50
N GLU A 500 10.67 -1.69 -21.48
CA GLU A 500 11.58 -0.56 -21.66
C GLU A 500 10.92 0.74 -21.22
N SER A 501 11.61 1.48 -20.37
CA SER A 501 11.24 2.84 -19.99
C SER A 501 12.22 3.81 -20.64
N GLU A 502 11.72 4.69 -21.50
CA GLU A 502 12.47 5.73 -22.17
C GLU A 502 12.08 7.09 -21.61
N GLN A 503 13.06 7.88 -21.16
CA GLN A 503 12.82 9.21 -20.61
C GLN A 503 13.66 10.26 -21.33
N THR A 504 13.03 11.37 -21.66
CA THR A 504 13.68 12.63 -22.08
C THR A 504 13.35 13.68 -21.04
N ASP A 505 14.36 14.43 -20.65
CA ASP A 505 14.27 15.50 -19.66
C ASP A 505 15.05 16.72 -20.14
N ILE A 506 14.48 17.92 -19.99
CA ILE A 506 15.10 19.21 -20.35
C ILE A 506 14.85 20.16 -19.19
N GLY A 507 15.91 20.75 -18.65
CA GLY A 507 15.83 21.61 -17.49
C GLY A 507 16.78 22.80 -17.51
N PHE A 508 16.44 23.79 -16.68
CA PHE A 508 17.24 24.96 -16.39
C PHE A 508 17.40 25.15 -14.90
N ASP A 509 18.61 25.48 -14.49
CA ASP A 509 18.92 25.85 -13.10
C ASP A 509 19.36 27.30 -13.06
N PHE A 510 18.71 28.10 -12.23
CA PHE A 510 19.02 29.51 -11.99
C PHE A 510 19.47 29.72 -10.55
N GLY A 511 20.43 30.59 -10.37
CA GLY A 511 20.87 31.10 -9.08
C GLY A 511 21.00 32.62 -9.12
N PHE A 512 20.38 33.31 -8.19
CA PHE A 512 20.41 34.76 -8.12
C PHE A 512 21.02 35.22 -6.81
N PHE A 513 21.67 36.38 -6.83
CA PHE A 513 22.23 37.04 -5.63
C PHE A 513 23.16 36.11 -4.83
N GLY A 514 24.16 35.55 -5.50
CA GLY A 514 25.09 34.59 -4.89
C GLY A 514 24.41 33.25 -4.54
N SER A 515 23.37 32.84 -5.30
CA SER A 515 22.55 31.68 -5.07
C SER A 515 21.74 31.71 -3.75
N ALA A 516 21.47 32.94 -3.25
CA ALA A 516 20.50 33.12 -2.18
C ALA A 516 19.09 32.72 -2.63
N LEU A 517 18.74 33.07 -3.87
CA LEU A 517 17.51 32.60 -4.54
C LEU A 517 17.91 31.59 -5.63
N THR A 518 17.35 30.40 -5.59
CA THR A 518 17.52 29.34 -6.58
C THR A 518 16.19 28.96 -7.21
N PHE A 519 16.20 28.70 -8.51
CA PHE A 519 15.03 28.24 -9.23
C PHE A 519 15.46 27.17 -10.23
N SER A 520 14.75 26.03 -10.24
CA SER A 520 14.90 24.98 -11.26
C SER A 520 13.55 24.72 -11.92
N ALA A 521 13.60 24.47 -13.22
CA ALA A 521 12.43 24.09 -14.01
C ALA A 521 12.82 22.97 -14.96
N ASP A 522 12.06 21.89 -14.93
CA ASP A 522 12.24 20.70 -15.75
C ASP A 522 10.95 20.32 -16.47
N TYR A 523 11.09 19.91 -17.72
CA TYR A 523 10.06 19.24 -18.50
C TYR A 523 10.53 17.85 -18.86
N TYR A 524 9.71 16.84 -18.51
CA TYR A 524 10.04 15.46 -18.81
C TYR A 524 8.94 14.75 -19.60
N VAL A 525 9.35 13.78 -20.41
CA VAL A 525 8.49 12.80 -21.04
C VAL A 525 9.08 11.43 -20.79
N LYS A 526 8.31 10.57 -20.11
CA LYS A 526 8.66 9.18 -19.86
C LYS A 526 7.66 8.29 -20.58
N LYS A 527 8.16 7.41 -21.45
CA LYS A 527 7.39 6.39 -22.14
C LYS A 527 7.78 5.03 -21.60
N THR A 528 6.81 4.21 -21.25
CA THR A 528 7.01 2.81 -20.92
C THR A 528 6.46 1.99 -22.07
N ASN A 529 7.33 1.24 -22.75
CA ASN A 529 7.00 0.46 -23.93
C ASN A 529 7.03 -1.03 -23.60
N GLY A 530 6.06 -1.77 -24.09
CA GLY A 530 5.96 -3.21 -23.86
C GLY A 530 5.78 -3.54 -22.38
N MET A 531 4.84 -2.89 -21.69
CA MET A 531 4.51 -3.18 -20.30
C MET A 531 4.18 -4.66 -20.13
N LEU A 532 4.72 -5.23 -19.06
CA LEU A 532 4.53 -6.62 -18.69
C LEU A 532 3.20 -6.80 -17.98
N ILE A 533 2.13 -7.00 -18.74
CA ILE A 533 0.76 -7.18 -18.23
C ILE A 533 0.21 -8.56 -18.54
N THR A 534 -0.77 -8.97 -17.70
CA THR A 534 -1.51 -10.22 -17.90
C THR A 534 -2.46 -10.08 -19.08
N MET A 535 -2.25 -10.90 -20.11
CA MET A 535 -3.07 -10.88 -21.33
C MET A 535 -4.41 -11.57 -21.10
N PRO A 536 -5.54 -11.00 -21.54
CA PRO A 536 -6.81 -11.71 -21.51
C PRO A 536 -6.77 -12.90 -22.46
N ILE A 537 -7.25 -14.05 -21.98
CA ILE A 537 -7.48 -15.24 -22.81
C ILE A 537 -8.94 -15.69 -22.64
N PRO A 538 -9.54 -16.31 -23.64
CA PRO A 538 -10.88 -16.86 -23.52
C PRO A 538 -10.99 -17.85 -22.38
N SER A 539 -12.06 -17.77 -21.59
CA SER A 539 -12.23 -18.60 -20.37
C SER A 539 -12.31 -20.11 -20.66
N TYR A 540 -12.68 -20.51 -21.88
CA TYR A 540 -12.73 -21.92 -22.27
C TYR A 540 -11.35 -22.59 -22.38
N VAL A 541 -10.25 -21.80 -22.43
CA VAL A 541 -8.86 -22.33 -22.42
C VAL A 541 -8.54 -23.01 -21.10
N GLY A 542 -9.13 -22.56 -20.00
CA GLY A 542 -8.96 -23.19 -18.68
C GLY A 542 -7.57 -23.11 -18.08
N GLU A 543 -6.70 -22.23 -18.61
CA GLU A 543 -5.36 -21.96 -18.11
C GLU A 543 -5.28 -20.59 -17.43
N THR A 544 -4.23 -20.35 -16.65
CA THR A 544 -3.91 -19.01 -16.15
C THR A 544 -3.47 -18.13 -17.30
N LYS A 545 -3.91 -16.87 -17.25
CA LYS A 545 -3.59 -15.86 -18.26
C LYS A 545 -2.07 -15.64 -18.33
N PRO A 546 -1.47 -15.72 -19.55
CA PRO A 546 -0.04 -15.45 -19.71
C PRO A 546 0.29 -13.97 -19.53
N ILE A 547 1.57 -13.69 -19.25
CA ILE A 547 2.10 -12.33 -19.27
C ILE A 547 2.67 -12.05 -20.66
N GLY A 548 2.48 -10.83 -21.16
CA GLY A 548 3.03 -10.36 -22.43
C GLY A 548 3.49 -8.92 -22.37
N ASN A 549 4.35 -8.54 -23.33
CA ASN A 549 4.79 -7.16 -23.52
C ASN A 549 3.79 -6.43 -24.42
N VAL A 550 2.64 -6.04 -23.89
CA VAL A 550 1.48 -5.62 -24.71
C VAL A 550 0.93 -4.24 -24.38
N GLY A 551 1.55 -3.49 -23.50
CA GLY A 551 1.04 -2.17 -23.15
C GLY A 551 2.08 -1.08 -23.31
N ASP A 552 1.64 0.13 -23.63
CA ASP A 552 2.47 1.32 -23.66
C ASP A 552 1.84 2.45 -22.87
N MET A 553 2.66 3.14 -22.06
CA MET A 553 2.21 4.24 -21.21
C MET A 553 3.10 5.45 -21.40
N LYS A 554 2.51 6.63 -21.35
CA LYS A 554 3.22 7.91 -21.39
C LYS A 554 2.91 8.70 -20.14
N ASN A 555 3.97 9.15 -19.47
CA ASN A 555 3.92 10.13 -18.39
C ASN A 555 4.70 11.36 -18.84
N SER A 556 4.12 12.54 -18.73
CA SER A 556 4.79 13.81 -19.03
C SER A 556 4.46 14.82 -17.95
N GLY A 557 5.38 15.73 -17.69
CA GLY A 557 5.16 16.66 -16.60
C GLY A 557 6.14 17.82 -16.59
N LEU A 558 5.83 18.73 -15.66
CA LEU A 558 6.64 19.88 -15.32
C LEU A 558 7.02 19.82 -13.86
N GLU A 559 8.26 20.11 -13.57
CA GLU A 559 8.77 20.17 -12.20
C GLU A 559 9.39 21.54 -11.96
N PHE A 560 9.01 22.16 -10.86
CA PHE A 560 9.55 23.45 -10.43
C PHE A 560 10.07 23.34 -9.00
N GLU A 561 11.25 23.88 -8.77
CA GLU A 561 11.82 24.01 -7.44
C GLU A 561 12.23 25.46 -7.23
N LEU A 562 11.85 26.05 -6.09
CA LEU A 562 12.24 27.39 -5.65
C LEU A 562 12.86 27.31 -4.27
N GLY A 563 14.08 27.81 -4.12
CA GLY A 563 14.79 27.89 -2.84
C GLY A 563 15.17 29.33 -2.55
N TYR A 564 14.96 29.77 -1.31
CA TYR A 564 15.40 31.09 -0.84
C TYR A 564 16.06 31.01 0.53
N LYS A 565 17.30 31.50 0.60
CA LYS A 565 18.09 31.59 1.83
C LYS A 565 18.35 33.05 2.13
N TRP A 566 18.03 33.48 3.35
CA TRP A 566 18.30 34.85 3.77
C TRP A 566 18.67 34.90 5.25
N HIS A 567 19.16 36.03 5.70
CA HIS A 567 19.47 36.28 7.09
C HIS A 567 19.02 37.69 7.49
N ILE A 568 18.61 37.81 8.73
CA ILE A 568 18.25 39.09 9.34
C ILE A 568 19.04 39.15 10.67
N SER A 569 20.10 39.95 10.72
CA SER A 569 21.04 39.93 11.85
C SER A 569 21.56 38.48 12.11
N ASP A 570 21.36 37.93 13.29
CA ASP A 570 21.82 36.58 13.67
C ASP A 570 20.84 35.49 13.26
N ALA A 571 19.65 35.84 12.77
CA ALA A 571 18.66 34.88 12.36
C ALA A 571 18.90 34.44 10.90
N ARG A 572 18.87 33.12 10.65
CA ARG A 572 19.03 32.52 9.34
C ARG A 572 17.73 31.83 8.95
N PHE A 573 17.34 31.99 7.71
CA PHE A 573 16.13 31.43 7.17
C PHE A 573 16.43 30.70 5.87
N ASN A 574 15.72 29.59 5.64
CA ASN A 574 15.77 28.82 4.40
C ASN A 574 14.35 28.33 4.07
N ALA A 575 13.82 28.76 2.94
CA ALA A 575 12.54 28.28 2.42
C ALA A 575 12.78 27.54 1.11
N LYS A 576 12.13 26.38 0.94
CA LYS A 576 12.20 25.58 -0.29
C LYS A 576 10.81 25.11 -0.64
N ALA A 577 10.38 25.37 -1.87
CA ALA A 577 9.12 24.89 -2.42
C ALA A 577 9.37 24.07 -3.67
N ASN A 578 8.63 22.99 -3.85
CA ASN A 578 8.60 22.22 -5.08
C ASN A 578 7.16 21.97 -5.51
N VAL A 579 6.94 21.98 -6.82
CA VAL A 579 5.65 21.72 -7.45
C VAL A 579 5.89 20.85 -8.67
N THR A 580 5.13 19.76 -8.78
CA THR A 580 5.20 18.85 -9.92
C THR A 580 3.80 18.71 -10.53
N TYR A 581 3.71 18.87 -11.83
CA TYR A 581 2.54 18.50 -12.63
C TYR A 581 2.80 17.20 -13.37
N LEU A 582 1.85 16.28 -13.30
CA LEU A 582 1.90 14.99 -13.98
C LEU A 582 0.68 14.80 -14.88
N HIS A 583 0.92 14.42 -16.12
CA HIS A 583 -0.08 13.88 -17.05
C HIS A 583 0.27 12.42 -17.36
N ASN A 584 -0.62 11.50 -16.98
CA ASN A 584 -0.51 10.07 -17.18
C ASN A 584 -1.48 9.62 -18.26
N GLU A 585 -1.05 8.81 -19.21
CA GLU A 585 -1.85 8.32 -20.33
C GLU A 585 -1.41 6.91 -20.74
N LEU A 586 -2.36 5.97 -20.76
CA LEU A 586 -2.18 4.66 -21.38
C LEU A 586 -2.34 4.82 -22.88
N THR A 587 -1.25 4.71 -23.62
CA THR A 587 -1.26 5.02 -25.08
C THR A 587 -1.69 3.85 -25.94
N ASN A 588 -1.39 2.61 -25.50
CA ASN A 588 -1.74 1.39 -26.22
C ASN A 588 -1.82 0.20 -25.26
N LEU A 589 -2.80 -0.67 -25.45
CA LEU A 589 -2.93 -1.94 -24.71
C LEU A 589 -2.59 -3.18 -25.54
N GLY A 590 -2.39 -3.02 -26.84
CA GLY A 590 -2.06 -4.14 -27.75
C GLY A 590 -3.16 -5.20 -27.86
N ASN A 591 -4.39 -4.87 -27.48
CA ASN A 591 -5.58 -5.71 -27.68
C ASN A 591 -6.61 -5.02 -28.58
N ASP A 592 -7.48 -5.80 -29.24
CA ASP A 592 -8.46 -5.29 -30.21
C ASP A 592 -9.53 -4.38 -29.57
N THR A 593 -9.79 -4.56 -28.28
CA THR A 593 -10.81 -3.77 -27.55
C THR A 593 -10.32 -2.40 -27.13
N GLY A 594 -9.00 -2.19 -27.04
CA GLY A 594 -8.38 -0.96 -26.54
C GLY A 594 -8.64 -0.67 -25.07
N TYR A 595 -9.18 -1.62 -24.31
CA TYR A 595 -9.38 -1.51 -22.85
C TYR A 595 -9.17 -2.84 -22.12
N ILE A 596 -9.03 -2.75 -20.82
CA ILE A 596 -9.00 -3.87 -19.88
C ILE A 596 -9.74 -3.49 -18.59
N ASP A 597 -10.72 -4.31 -18.22
CA ASP A 597 -11.35 -4.21 -16.90
C ASP A 597 -10.42 -4.81 -15.86
N LEU A 598 -10.25 -4.08 -14.76
CA LEU A 598 -9.30 -4.42 -13.69
C LEU A 598 -10.06 -4.97 -12.47
N ASP A 599 -10.31 -4.12 -11.48
CA ASP A 599 -10.94 -4.51 -10.23
C ASP A 599 -12.39 -4.01 -10.16
N GLY A 600 -13.31 -4.90 -9.75
CA GLY A 600 -14.66 -4.52 -9.33
C GLY A 600 -14.68 -4.01 -7.90
N PHE A 601 -15.75 -3.34 -7.51
CA PHE A 601 -15.95 -2.88 -6.13
C PHE A 601 -16.88 -3.83 -5.38
N LEU A 602 -16.44 -4.33 -4.25
CA LEU A 602 -17.20 -5.32 -3.46
C LEU A 602 -18.55 -4.75 -3.01
N GLY A 603 -19.63 -5.47 -3.32
CA GLY A 603 -20.99 -5.08 -2.98
C GLY A 603 -21.55 -3.88 -3.75
N ILE A 604 -20.83 -3.34 -4.74
CA ILE A 604 -21.26 -2.23 -5.60
C ILE A 604 -21.17 -2.70 -7.06
N SER A 605 -22.30 -2.80 -7.74
CA SER A 605 -22.37 -3.29 -9.13
C SER A 605 -22.26 -2.16 -10.16
N GLY A 606 -22.06 -2.51 -11.40
CA GLY A 606 -22.18 -1.58 -12.53
C GLY A 606 -20.89 -0.86 -12.90
N GLY A 607 -19.71 -1.34 -12.50
CA GLY A 607 -18.43 -0.73 -12.88
C GLY A 607 -17.27 -1.25 -12.05
N GLY A 608 -16.16 -0.51 -12.07
CA GLY A 608 -14.92 -0.88 -11.39
C GLY A 608 -13.80 0.08 -11.74
N THR A 609 -12.56 -0.42 -11.71
CA THR A 609 -11.42 0.27 -12.31
C THR A 609 -11.15 -0.28 -13.70
N ARG A 610 -10.65 0.56 -14.59
CA ARG A 610 -10.37 0.21 -16.00
C ARG A 610 -9.09 0.89 -16.48
N GLY A 611 -8.39 0.24 -17.41
CA GLY A 611 -7.40 0.84 -18.27
C GLY A 611 -7.92 0.94 -19.69
N SER A 612 -7.80 2.08 -20.36
CA SER A 612 -8.19 2.26 -21.78
C SER A 612 -7.21 3.16 -22.50
N ASN A 613 -7.03 2.92 -23.79
CA ASN A 613 -6.20 3.77 -24.63
C ASN A 613 -6.65 5.23 -24.55
N GLY A 614 -5.70 6.17 -24.43
CA GLY A 614 -5.96 7.59 -24.33
C GLY A 614 -6.47 8.06 -22.95
N GLN A 615 -6.49 7.20 -21.93
CA GLN A 615 -6.98 7.51 -20.58
C GLN A 615 -5.86 7.37 -19.54
N PRO A 616 -5.97 8.03 -18.38
CA PRO A 616 -5.13 7.74 -17.22
C PRO A 616 -5.25 6.28 -16.78
N PHE A 617 -4.20 5.71 -16.18
CA PHE A 617 -4.20 4.33 -15.73
C PHE A 617 -3.84 4.21 -14.25
N PRO A 618 -4.68 3.51 -13.44
CA PRO A 618 -6.07 3.15 -13.71
C PRO A 618 -7.02 4.35 -13.54
N TYR A 619 -8.24 4.22 -14.05
CA TYR A 619 -9.32 5.17 -13.77
C TYR A 619 -10.58 4.46 -13.29
N PHE A 620 -11.47 5.19 -12.61
CA PHE A 620 -12.77 4.69 -12.17
C PHE A 620 -13.74 4.69 -13.35
N TYR A 621 -14.33 3.53 -13.61
CA TYR A 621 -15.23 3.29 -14.72
C TYR A 621 -16.64 3.06 -14.22
N GLY A 622 -17.55 3.97 -14.53
CA GLY A 622 -18.92 3.93 -14.06
C GLY A 622 -19.80 4.96 -14.77
N TYR A 623 -21.00 5.14 -14.25
CA TYR A 623 -21.98 6.06 -14.83
C TYR A 623 -21.71 7.50 -14.38
N LYS A 624 -22.03 8.45 -15.27
CA LYS A 624 -22.19 9.87 -14.90
C LYS A 624 -23.62 10.16 -14.48
N THR A 625 -23.78 11.07 -13.53
CA THR A 625 -25.09 11.51 -13.06
C THR A 625 -25.35 12.97 -13.43
N ALA A 626 -26.61 13.31 -13.68
CA ALA A 626 -27.08 14.67 -13.95
C ALA A 626 -28.02 15.19 -12.84
N GLY A 627 -27.85 14.66 -11.63
CA GLY A 627 -28.66 15.00 -10.46
C GLY A 627 -29.70 13.93 -10.15
N VAL A 628 -30.76 14.34 -9.45
CA VAL A 628 -31.86 13.50 -8.98
C VAL A 628 -33.16 14.05 -9.56
N PHE A 629 -34.01 13.18 -10.09
CA PHE A 629 -35.34 13.56 -10.57
C PHE A 629 -36.19 14.17 -9.44
N GLN A 630 -36.61 15.41 -9.58
CA GLN A 630 -37.36 16.12 -8.52
C GLN A 630 -38.84 15.75 -8.51
N ASN A 631 -39.41 15.57 -9.69
CA ASN A 631 -40.85 15.30 -9.88
C ASN A 631 -41.10 14.49 -11.18
N MET A 632 -42.34 14.05 -11.39
CA MET A 632 -42.70 13.27 -12.58
C MET A 632 -42.62 14.08 -13.88
N ALA A 633 -42.70 15.41 -13.84
CA ALA A 633 -42.51 16.22 -15.04
C ALA A 633 -41.07 16.12 -15.57
N GLU A 634 -40.08 16.11 -14.67
CA GLU A 634 -38.68 15.89 -15.04
C GLU A 634 -38.45 14.49 -15.59
N VAL A 635 -39.06 13.45 -14.99
CA VAL A 635 -38.94 12.06 -15.47
C VAL A 635 -39.53 11.98 -16.89
N ASN A 636 -40.73 12.54 -17.11
CA ASN A 636 -41.41 12.52 -18.41
C ASN A 636 -40.72 13.39 -19.47
N ALA A 637 -39.95 14.39 -19.05
CA ALA A 637 -39.16 15.24 -19.96
C ALA A 637 -37.82 14.62 -20.36
N TYR A 638 -37.38 13.55 -19.67
CA TYR A 638 -36.09 12.88 -19.96
C TYR A 638 -36.27 11.85 -21.06
N THR A 639 -36.34 12.35 -22.30
CA THR A 639 -36.62 11.56 -23.50
C THR A 639 -35.48 11.66 -24.52
N ASN A 640 -35.38 10.65 -25.36
CA ASN A 640 -34.55 10.67 -26.57
C ASN A 640 -35.17 11.51 -27.71
N ALA A 641 -34.49 11.55 -28.84
CA ALA A 641 -34.94 12.32 -30.01
C ALA A 641 -36.33 11.87 -30.58
N ASP A 642 -36.68 10.62 -30.35
CA ASP A 642 -37.94 10.00 -30.80
C ASP A 642 -39.08 10.22 -29.76
N GLY A 643 -38.80 10.86 -28.63
CA GLY A 643 -39.76 11.10 -27.57
C GLY A 643 -39.94 9.91 -26.60
N ASN A 644 -39.12 8.88 -26.69
CA ASN A 644 -39.15 7.75 -25.76
C ASN A 644 -38.36 8.09 -24.50
N LEU A 645 -38.86 7.63 -23.35
CA LEU A 645 -38.17 7.81 -22.06
C LEU A 645 -36.83 7.10 -22.07
N ILE A 646 -35.75 7.79 -21.71
CA ILE A 646 -34.40 7.24 -21.57
C ILE A 646 -34.32 6.34 -20.32
N MET A 647 -35.07 6.69 -19.26
CA MET A 647 -35.19 5.89 -18.03
C MET A 647 -36.67 5.62 -17.71
N PRO A 648 -37.32 4.64 -18.36
CA PRO A 648 -38.78 4.43 -18.28
C PRO A 648 -39.29 4.04 -16.89
N ASP A 649 -38.44 3.39 -16.07
CA ASP A 649 -38.80 2.94 -14.71
C ASP A 649 -38.46 3.98 -13.62
N ALA A 650 -37.86 5.11 -13.96
CA ALA A 650 -37.46 6.15 -13.01
C ALA A 650 -38.65 6.78 -12.30
N LYS A 651 -38.44 7.18 -11.07
CA LYS A 651 -39.41 7.91 -10.22
C LYS A 651 -38.75 9.14 -9.60
N PRO A 652 -39.55 10.09 -9.10
CA PRO A 652 -39.00 11.18 -8.32
C PRO A 652 -38.14 10.65 -7.16
N GLY A 653 -36.95 11.24 -6.99
CA GLY A 653 -35.95 10.79 -6.04
C GLY A 653 -34.90 9.82 -6.61
N ASP A 654 -35.13 9.27 -7.79
CA ASP A 654 -34.11 8.40 -8.44
C ASP A 654 -33.02 9.24 -9.11
N VAL A 655 -31.80 8.66 -9.22
CA VAL A 655 -30.68 9.27 -9.92
C VAL A 655 -30.99 9.40 -11.40
N ARG A 656 -30.73 10.55 -11.98
CA ARG A 656 -30.76 10.77 -13.41
C ARG A 656 -29.37 10.46 -13.98
N PHE A 657 -29.19 9.29 -14.55
CA PHE A 657 -27.96 8.90 -15.26
C PHE A 657 -27.90 9.63 -16.61
N VAL A 658 -26.68 9.80 -17.11
CA VAL A 658 -26.43 10.46 -18.40
C VAL A 658 -26.29 9.40 -19.48
N ASP A 659 -27.10 9.52 -20.54
CA ASP A 659 -26.91 8.81 -21.80
C ASP A 659 -25.65 9.38 -22.49
N VAL A 660 -24.53 8.68 -22.33
CA VAL A 660 -23.22 9.16 -22.80
C VAL A 660 -23.00 8.86 -24.28
N ASN A 661 -23.50 7.75 -24.75
CA ASN A 661 -23.37 7.33 -26.16
C ASN A 661 -24.47 7.90 -27.06
N GLY A 662 -25.56 8.42 -26.49
CA GLY A 662 -26.66 9.08 -27.20
C GLY A 662 -27.62 8.12 -27.90
N ASP A 663 -27.69 6.85 -27.44
CA ASP A 663 -28.56 5.81 -28.04
C ASP A 663 -30.00 5.82 -27.50
N GLY A 664 -30.26 6.66 -26.49
CA GLY A 664 -31.62 6.92 -25.97
C GLY A 664 -32.03 5.95 -24.86
N LYS A 665 -31.13 5.27 -24.21
CA LYS A 665 -31.34 4.38 -23.05
C LYS A 665 -30.13 4.44 -22.11
N ILE A 666 -30.27 3.97 -20.87
CA ILE A 666 -29.16 3.83 -19.94
C ILE A 666 -28.79 2.35 -19.84
N ASP A 667 -27.59 2.01 -20.30
CA ASP A 667 -27.05 0.65 -20.26
C ASP A 667 -25.53 0.62 -19.99
N PRO A 668 -24.88 -0.54 -19.97
CA PRO A 668 -23.44 -0.62 -19.72
C PRO A 668 -22.54 0.19 -20.66
N ASP A 669 -23.03 0.55 -21.84
CA ASP A 669 -22.26 1.33 -22.83
C ASP A 669 -22.20 2.84 -22.49
N ASP A 670 -23.02 3.30 -21.51
CA ASP A 670 -22.97 4.67 -20.98
C ASP A 670 -21.92 4.87 -19.89
N ARG A 671 -21.26 3.78 -19.47
CA ARG A 671 -20.19 3.91 -18.49
C ARG A 671 -18.97 4.57 -19.10
N THR A 672 -18.35 5.45 -18.35
CA THR A 672 -17.21 6.25 -18.80
C THR A 672 -16.21 6.49 -17.68
N ASN A 673 -15.17 7.27 -17.97
CA ASN A 673 -14.23 7.74 -16.96
C ASN A 673 -14.93 8.75 -16.03
N ILE A 674 -15.06 8.39 -14.75
CA ILE A 674 -15.62 9.23 -13.68
C ILE A 674 -14.56 9.80 -12.74
N GLY A 675 -13.26 9.58 -13.03
CA GLY A 675 -12.14 10.10 -12.25
C GLY A 675 -11.03 9.07 -12.09
N ASN A 676 -9.92 9.46 -11.49
CA ASN A 676 -8.80 8.57 -11.20
C ASN A 676 -8.09 8.96 -9.91
N GLY A 677 -7.37 8.00 -9.31
CA GLY A 677 -6.65 8.18 -8.06
C GLY A 677 -5.27 8.86 -8.19
N THR A 678 -4.78 9.09 -9.42
CA THR A 678 -3.45 9.69 -9.64
C THR A 678 -3.52 11.21 -9.48
N PRO A 679 -2.73 11.82 -8.56
CA PRO A 679 -2.67 13.28 -8.47
C PRO A 679 -2.09 13.91 -9.73
N SER A 680 -2.74 14.96 -10.23
CA SER A 680 -2.19 15.78 -11.32
C SER A 680 -1.12 16.74 -10.81
N TRP A 681 -1.25 17.22 -9.58
CA TRP A 681 -0.30 18.12 -8.95
C TRP A 681 0.14 17.59 -7.60
N THR A 682 1.44 17.65 -7.36
CA THR A 682 2.05 17.40 -6.05
C THR A 682 2.89 18.60 -5.67
N PHE A 683 2.90 18.93 -4.38
CA PHE A 683 3.68 20.06 -3.89
C PHE A 683 4.21 19.81 -2.49
N GLY A 684 5.38 20.37 -2.25
CA GLY A 684 6.06 20.35 -0.97
C GLY A 684 6.58 21.73 -0.62
N PHE A 685 6.56 22.05 0.66
CA PHE A 685 7.17 23.27 1.18
C PHE A 685 7.92 22.96 2.46
N ASN A 686 9.20 23.34 2.47
CA ASN A 686 10.06 23.22 3.65
C ASN A 686 10.52 24.60 4.07
N PHE A 687 10.40 24.87 5.38
CA PHE A 687 10.87 26.11 5.99
C PHE A 687 11.73 25.81 7.21
N ASN A 688 12.94 26.39 7.24
CA ASN A 688 13.86 26.30 8.36
C ASN A 688 14.24 27.70 8.84
N ALA A 689 14.27 27.88 10.14
CA ALA A 689 14.74 29.10 10.77
C ALA A 689 15.67 28.75 11.94
N GLU A 690 16.76 29.49 12.05
CA GLU A 690 17.73 29.34 13.14
C GLU A 690 17.99 30.71 13.77
N TRP A 691 17.94 30.80 15.09
CA TRP A 691 18.21 32.04 15.81
C TRP A 691 18.70 31.76 17.23
N LYS A 692 19.93 32.18 17.56
CA LYS A 692 20.53 32.13 18.92
C LYS A 692 20.35 30.78 19.64
N GLY A 693 20.55 29.68 18.89
CA GLY A 693 20.42 28.31 19.39
C GLY A 693 19.02 27.71 19.23
N PHE A 694 18.02 28.50 18.94
CA PHE A 694 16.71 27.98 18.52
C PHE A 694 16.77 27.57 17.05
N ASP A 695 16.09 26.47 16.72
CA ASP A 695 15.85 25.99 15.36
C ASP A 695 14.37 25.60 15.19
N LEU A 696 13.80 26.04 14.11
CA LEU A 696 12.45 25.67 13.66
C LEU A 696 12.54 24.96 12.32
N ASN A 697 11.89 23.82 12.20
CA ASN A 697 11.68 23.14 10.93
C ASN A 697 10.18 22.95 10.70
N LEU A 698 9.70 23.25 9.50
CA LEU A 698 8.32 23.05 9.10
C LEU A 698 8.30 22.41 7.71
N PHE A 699 7.51 21.34 7.56
CA PHE A 699 7.29 20.67 6.27
C PHE A 699 5.82 20.49 5.97
N LEU A 700 5.40 21.03 4.83
CA LEU A 700 4.06 20.86 4.25
C LEU A 700 4.15 20.00 3.01
N GLN A 701 3.17 19.12 2.84
CA GLN A 701 2.99 18.29 1.65
C GLN A 701 1.54 18.30 1.23
N GLY A 702 1.29 18.30 -0.07
CA GLY A 702 -0.06 18.21 -0.58
C GLY A 702 -0.14 17.67 -2.00
N VAL A 703 -1.35 17.27 -2.38
CA VAL A 703 -1.69 16.82 -3.73
C VAL A 703 -3.03 17.40 -4.14
N THR A 704 -3.24 17.51 -5.45
CA THR A 704 -4.56 17.90 -6.00
C THR A 704 -4.77 17.30 -7.39
N GLY A 705 -6.02 17.25 -7.83
CA GLY A 705 -6.42 16.69 -9.11
C GLY A 705 -6.73 15.21 -9.11
N ASN A 706 -6.47 14.51 -8.00
CA ASN A 706 -6.88 13.12 -7.82
C ASN A 706 -8.30 13.02 -7.26
N LYS A 707 -8.92 11.87 -7.51
CA LYS A 707 -10.21 11.49 -6.96
C LYS A 707 -10.06 10.26 -6.07
N VAL A 708 -10.95 10.14 -5.10
CA VAL A 708 -11.12 8.96 -4.24
C VAL A 708 -12.46 8.34 -4.54
N PHE A 709 -12.49 7.05 -4.77
CA PHE A 709 -13.72 6.27 -4.80
C PHE A 709 -14.05 5.83 -3.36
N ASP A 710 -15.10 6.38 -2.80
CA ASP A 710 -15.59 6.04 -1.46
C ASP A 710 -16.40 4.73 -1.51
N ALA A 711 -15.74 3.62 -1.25
CA ALA A 711 -16.35 2.30 -1.21
C ALA A 711 -16.88 1.92 0.20
N THR A 712 -17.06 2.90 1.10
CA THR A 712 -17.52 2.69 2.48
C THR A 712 -19.05 2.61 2.61
N TYR A 713 -19.80 2.73 1.52
CA TYR A 713 -21.25 2.50 1.49
C TYR A 713 -21.63 1.42 0.50
N ARG A 714 -22.40 0.43 0.97
CA ARG A 714 -22.84 -0.74 0.18
C ARG A 714 -24.30 -1.03 0.45
N THR A 715 -25.05 -1.33 -0.59
CA THR A 715 -26.50 -1.64 -0.49
C THR A 715 -26.79 -3.06 -0.02
N ASP A 716 -25.84 -3.99 -0.14
CA ASP A 716 -25.98 -5.38 0.26
C ASP A 716 -25.80 -5.61 1.77
N VAL A 717 -25.32 -4.61 2.52
CA VAL A 717 -25.23 -4.65 3.99
C VAL A 717 -26.50 -4.02 4.58
N PHE A 718 -27.59 -4.80 4.63
CA PHE A 718 -28.93 -4.30 4.99
C PHE A 718 -29.04 -3.67 6.36
N SER A 719 -28.33 -4.18 7.36
CA SER A 719 -28.33 -3.62 8.72
C SER A 719 -27.17 -2.65 8.96
N GLY A 720 -26.43 -2.28 7.91
CA GLY A 720 -25.29 -1.38 8.01
C GLY A 720 -25.65 0.02 8.44
N ASN A 721 -24.70 0.71 9.10
CA ASN A 721 -24.80 2.13 9.41
C ASN A 721 -24.67 2.95 8.11
N PHE A 722 -25.00 4.23 8.18
CA PHE A 722 -24.93 5.15 7.07
C PHE A 722 -23.81 6.19 7.31
N PRO A 723 -23.09 6.59 6.25
CA PRO A 723 -22.24 7.77 6.33
C PRO A 723 -23.09 9.03 6.53
N THR A 724 -22.56 10.02 7.22
CA THR A 724 -23.31 11.25 7.57
C THR A 724 -23.77 12.06 6.36
N TRP A 725 -23.10 11.93 5.21
CA TRP A 725 -23.55 12.60 3.97
C TRP A 725 -24.91 12.07 3.47
N MET A 726 -25.34 10.86 3.89
CA MET A 726 -26.66 10.31 3.58
C MET A 726 -27.81 11.14 4.19
N LEU A 727 -27.53 11.96 5.21
CA LEU A 727 -28.51 12.90 5.76
C LEU A 727 -28.93 13.96 4.73
N GLY A 728 -28.09 14.22 3.71
CA GLY A 728 -28.38 15.10 2.59
C GLY A 728 -29.06 14.43 1.38
N ARG A 729 -29.71 13.28 1.58
CA ARG A 729 -30.46 12.55 0.54
C ARG A 729 -31.74 13.26 0.13
N TRP A 730 -32.30 12.86 -1.00
CA TRP A 730 -33.60 13.32 -1.45
C TRP A 730 -34.74 12.74 -0.57
N THR A 731 -35.57 13.61 -0.01
CA THR A 731 -36.74 13.27 0.81
C THR A 731 -38.02 13.93 0.26
N GLY A 732 -37.92 14.60 -0.87
CA GLY A 732 -38.98 15.36 -1.55
C GLY A 732 -38.41 16.39 -2.48
N GLU A 733 -39.25 16.98 -3.32
CA GLU A 733 -38.83 17.98 -4.31
C GLU A 733 -38.04 19.14 -3.67
N GLY A 734 -36.86 19.43 -4.24
CA GLY A 734 -35.96 20.49 -3.78
C GLY A 734 -35.05 20.15 -2.59
N THR A 735 -35.17 18.98 -1.98
CA THR A 735 -34.35 18.62 -0.80
C THR A 735 -32.94 18.19 -1.12
N SER A 736 -32.72 17.53 -2.25
CA SER A 736 -31.40 17.16 -2.75
C SER A 736 -31.40 17.02 -4.26
N ASN A 737 -30.30 17.46 -4.90
CA ASN A 737 -30.02 17.16 -6.31
C ASN A 737 -28.76 16.35 -6.48
N LYS A 738 -28.22 15.76 -5.39
CA LYS A 738 -27.00 14.96 -5.42
C LYS A 738 -27.25 13.50 -5.02
N TYR A 739 -27.81 13.30 -3.84
CA TYR A 739 -28.01 11.95 -3.32
C TYR A 739 -29.47 11.52 -3.50
N PRO A 740 -29.71 10.29 -4.01
CA PRO A 740 -31.06 9.82 -4.30
C PRO A 740 -31.87 9.50 -3.06
N ILE A 741 -33.14 9.18 -3.28
CA ILE A 741 -34.03 8.59 -2.28
C ILE A 741 -33.43 7.29 -1.72
N LEU A 742 -33.57 7.10 -0.43
CA LEU A 742 -33.13 5.85 0.22
C LEU A 742 -34.26 4.83 0.21
N LYS A 743 -34.08 3.69 -0.42
CA LYS A 743 -35.06 2.58 -0.49
C LYS A 743 -34.38 1.21 -0.40
N ASN A 744 -35.08 0.23 0.13
CA ASN A 744 -34.60 -1.16 0.15
C ASN A 744 -34.57 -1.76 -1.26
N GLY A 745 -33.58 -2.61 -1.54
CA GLY A 745 -33.44 -3.31 -2.81
C GLY A 745 -33.03 -2.42 -3.97
N ASP A 746 -32.56 -1.20 -3.69
CA ASP A 746 -32.19 -0.22 -4.70
C ASP A 746 -30.77 -0.48 -5.24
N ALA A 747 -30.66 -1.40 -6.18
CA ALA A 747 -29.42 -1.63 -6.90
C ALA A 747 -29.18 -0.62 -8.04
N THR A 748 -30.22 0.08 -8.50
CA THR A 748 -30.15 0.98 -9.65
C THR A 748 -29.50 2.32 -9.30
N ASN A 749 -29.97 3.01 -8.27
CA ASN A 749 -29.43 4.32 -7.86
C ASN A 749 -27.98 4.22 -7.36
N TRP A 750 -27.60 3.05 -6.82
CA TRP A 750 -26.30 2.83 -6.20
C TRP A 750 -25.35 1.97 -7.05
N GLN A 751 -25.50 2.04 -8.37
CA GLN A 751 -24.47 1.53 -9.28
C GLN A 751 -23.22 2.40 -9.21
N VAL A 752 -22.07 1.82 -9.60
CA VAL A 752 -20.80 2.56 -9.70
C VAL A 752 -21.00 3.81 -10.56
N SER A 753 -20.87 4.96 -9.91
CA SER A 753 -21.11 6.26 -10.54
C SER A 753 -20.31 7.36 -9.83
N ASP A 754 -20.39 8.57 -10.34
CA ASP A 754 -19.77 9.75 -9.74
C ASP A 754 -20.36 10.15 -8.38
N LEU A 755 -21.44 9.51 -7.92
CA LEU A 755 -21.96 9.64 -6.56
C LEU A 755 -20.94 9.19 -5.50
N TYR A 756 -20.11 8.20 -5.84
CA TYR A 756 -19.06 7.66 -4.96
C TYR A 756 -17.74 8.45 -5.06
N ILE A 757 -17.66 9.42 -5.98
CA ILE A 757 -16.42 10.14 -6.24
C ILE A 757 -16.28 11.33 -5.32
N CYS A 758 -15.17 11.36 -4.60
CA CYS A 758 -14.77 12.42 -3.70
C CYS A 758 -13.53 13.16 -4.23
N ASP A 759 -13.37 14.40 -3.82
CA ASP A 759 -12.13 15.14 -4.06
C ASP A 759 -11.03 14.61 -3.12
N GLY A 760 -9.98 14.01 -3.69
CA GLY A 760 -8.86 13.46 -2.96
C GLY A 760 -7.76 14.48 -2.61
N SER A 761 -7.99 15.77 -2.94
CA SER A 761 -7.00 16.82 -2.70
C SER A 761 -6.80 17.07 -1.21
N TYR A 762 -5.54 17.28 -0.81
CA TYR A 762 -5.21 17.66 0.56
C TYR A 762 -3.94 18.50 0.63
N LEU A 763 -3.80 19.24 1.74
CA LEU A 763 -2.57 19.84 2.23
C LEU A 763 -2.35 19.37 3.67
N ARG A 764 -1.15 18.87 3.98
CA ARG A 764 -0.83 18.36 5.31
C ARG A 764 0.41 19.03 5.88
N LEU A 765 0.33 19.47 7.12
CA LEU A 765 1.50 19.81 7.93
C LEU A 765 2.12 18.50 8.42
N LYS A 766 3.05 17.96 7.61
CA LYS A 766 3.70 16.65 7.83
C LYS A 766 4.63 16.66 9.03
N ASN A 767 5.36 17.78 9.22
CA ASN A 767 6.29 17.88 10.32
C ASN A 767 6.43 19.34 10.76
N ILE A 768 6.45 19.56 12.05
CA ILE A 768 6.89 20.80 12.68
C ILE A 768 7.75 20.45 13.88
N SER A 769 8.98 20.96 13.94
CA SER A 769 9.87 20.77 15.09
C SER A 769 10.46 22.07 15.54
N LEU A 770 10.53 22.27 16.85
CA LEU A 770 11.19 23.40 17.51
C LEU A 770 12.26 22.84 18.43
N GLY A 771 13.50 23.22 18.20
CA GLY A 771 14.66 22.80 18.98
C GLY A 771 15.35 23.97 19.65
N TYR A 772 16.09 23.66 20.72
CA TYR A 772 17.02 24.58 21.34
C TYR A 772 18.35 23.88 21.65
N THR A 773 19.41 24.37 21.06
CA THR A 773 20.78 23.92 21.31
C THR A 773 21.42 24.79 22.36
N LEU A 774 21.88 24.18 23.45
CA LEU A 774 22.55 24.89 24.51
C LEU A 774 23.88 25.50 24.04
N PRO A 775 24.23 26.72 24.52
CA PRO A 775 25.53 27.33 24.22
C PRO A 775 26.69 26.45 24.68
N LYS A 776 27.71 26.28 23.86
CA LYS A 776 28.90 25.47 24.15
C LYS A 776 29.58 25.84 25.46
N GLN A 777 29.55 27.12 25.84
CA GLN A 777 30.12 27.64 27.12
C GLN A 777 29.53 26.93 28.35
N LEU A 778 28.26 26.47 28.28
CA LEU A 778 27.59 25.75 29.36
C LEU A 778 27.92 24.26 29.33
N THR A 779 28.00 23.68 28.14
CA THR A 779 28.12 22.24 27.94
C THR A 779 29.56 21.73 27.99
N GLN A 780 30.54 22.55 27.62
CA GLN A 780 31.96 22.16 27.60
C GLN A 780 32.49 21.73 28.97
N LYS A 781 31.95 22.29 30.06
CA LYS A 781 32.35 21.89 31.44
C LYS A 781 32.02 20.39 31.74
N LEU A 782 31.09 19.81 30.98
CA LEU A 782 30.68 18.41 31.07
C LEU A 782 31.23 17.56 29.91
N SER A 783 32.19 18.09 29.14
CA SER A 783 32.74 17.47 27.94
C SER A 783 31.66 17.18 26.87
N ILE A 784 30.56 17.93 26.88
CA ILE A 784 29.48 17.79 25.92
C ILE A 784 29.72 18.80 24.79
N SER A 785 29.86 18.30 23.56
CA SER A 785 30.10 19.11 22.37
C SER A 785 28.82 19.70 21.80
N HIS A 786 27.69 18.98 21.95
CA HIS A 786 26.36 19.37 21.44
C HIS A 786 25.27 18.81 22.34
N LEU A 787 24.35 19.67 22.80
CA LEU A 787 23.17 19.29 23.57
C LEU A 787 21.96 20.08 23.05
N ARG A 788 21.04 19.38 22.38
CA ARG A 788 19.81 19.95 21.83
C ARG A 788 18.58 19.24 22.39
N PHE A 789 17.64 20.01 22.89
CA PHE A 789 16.30 19.59 23.25
C PHE A 789 15.34 20.00 22.12
N TYR A 790 14.36 19.17 21.82
CA TYR A 790 13.36 19.50 20.81
C TYR A 790 11.99 18.91 21.11
N VAL A 791 10.98 19.58 20.59
CA VAL A 791 9.62 19.08 20.48
C VAL A 791 9.26 19.01 19.01
N MET A 792 8.49 17.98 18.62
CA MET A 792 8.11 17.76 17.24
C MET A 792 6.67 17.24 17.19
N ALA A 793 5.92 17.67 16.18
CA ALA A 793 4.64 17.09 15.83
C ALA A 793 4.65 16.65 14.37
N GLU A 794 4.11 15.46 14.12
CA GLU A 794 3.97 14.90 12.79
C GLU A 794 2.49 14.74 12.43
N ASN A 795 2.15 14.98 11.16
CA ASN A 795 0.79 14.93 10.61
C ASN A 795 -0.21 15.77 11.40
N LEU A 796 0.24 16.91 11.93
CA LEU A 796 -0.50 17.72 12.93
C LEU A 796 -1.86 18.18 12.40
N ILE A 797 -1.92 18.69 11.17
CA ILE A 797 -3.12 19.22 10.54
C ILE A 797 -3.18 18.71 9.10
N THR A 798 -4.37 18.28 8.68
CA THR A 798 -4.67 17.95 7.28
C THR A 798 -5.88 18.78 6.84
N TRP A 799 -5.67 19.60 5.83
CA TRP A 799 -6.75 20.37 5.18
C TRP A 799 -7.20 19.59 3.96
N THR A 800 -8.45 19.12 3.97
CA THR A 800 -9.06 18.33 2.90
C THR A 800 -10.58 18.49 2.91
N LYS A 801 -11.20 18.19 1.78
CA LYS A 801 -12.66 18.05 1.65
C LYS A 801 -13.11 16.59 1.73
N TYR A 802 -12.16 15.66 1.80
CA TYR A 802 -12.44 14.24 1.94
C TYR A 802 -12.91 13.94 3.37
N TRP A 803 -13.99 13.20 3.50
CA TRP A 803 -14.62 12.89 4.80
C TRP A 803 -14.24 11.55 5.41
N GLY A 804 -13.49 10.68 4.66
CA GLY A 804 -12.96 9.41 5.14
C GLY A 804 -11.88 9.61 6.21
N PHE A 805 -11.29 8.51 6.67
CA PHE A 805 -10.25 8.54 7.70
C PHE A 805 -9.00 9.31 7.28
N ASP A 806 -8.58 9.16 6.03
CA ASP A 806 -7.40 9.85 5.51
C ASP A 806 -7.51 10.03 3.99
N PRO A 807 -7.22 11.22 3.42
CA PRO A 807 -7.21 11.44 1.97
C PRO A 807 -6.01 10.77 1.26
N GLU A 808 -4.97 10.39 2.01
CA GLU A 808 -3.79 9.67 1.51
C GLU A 808 -4.08 8.18 1.44
N ILE A 809 -4.86 7.77 0.42
CA ILE A 809 -5.29 6.38 0.26
C ILE A 809 -4.10 5.50 -0.11
N SER A 810 -3.82 4.51 0.72
CA SER A 810 -2.67 3.60 0.56
C SER A 810 -2.93 2.43 -0.39
N SER A 811 -4.09 2.38 -1.06
CA SER A 811 -4.33 1.40 -2.11
C SER A 811 -3.42 1.64 -3.30
N GLY A 812 -2.89 0.60 -3.89
CA GLY A 812 -1.96 0.66 -5.01
C GLY A 812 -2.38 -0.22 -6.17
N GLY A 813 -1.57 -0.22 -7.23
CA GLY A 813 -1.82 -1.03 -8.41
C GLY A 813 -3.12 -0.64 -9.12
N THR A 814 -3.94 -1.63 -9.41
CA THR A 814 -5.19 -1.49 -10.15
C THR A 814 -6.34 -0.87 -9.36
N SER A 815 -6.23 -0.78 -8.02
CA SER A 815 -7.23 -0.19 -7.13
C SER A 815 -6.81 1.18 -6.56
N LEU A 816 -5.93 1.91 -7.23
CA LEU A 816 -5.43 3.20 -6.77
C LEU A 816 -6.57 4.19 -6.49
N GLY A 817 -6.61 4.72 -5.27
CA GLY A 817 -7.61 5.70 -4.84
C GLY A 817 -8.95 5.12 -4.37
N VAL A 818 -9.06 3.79 -4.18
CA VAL A 818 -10.26 3.14 -3.61
C VAL A 818 -10.16 3.04 -2.10
N ASP A 819 -11.13 3.58 -1.38
CA ASP A 819 -11.19 3.56 0.08
C ASP A 819 -12.28 2.63 0.62
N TYR A 820 -11.87 1.58 1.35
CA TYR A 820 -12.71 0.66 2.12
C TYR A 820 -12.54 0.83 3.65
N GLY A 821 -12.01 1.96 4.10
CA GLY A 821 -11.61 2.19 5.50
C GLY A 821 -10.09 2.10 5.66
N VAL A 822 -9.37 3.02 5.04
CA VAL A 822 -7.91 3.10 5.09
C VAL A 822 -7.40 3.37 6.50
N TYR A 823 -6.25 2.80 6.87
CA TYR A 823 -5.59 3.11 8.13
C TYR A 823 -5.04 4.54 8.09
N PRO A 824 -5.49 5.46 8.97
CA PRO A 824 -5.12 6.87 8.89
C PRO A 824 -3.68 7.13 9.33
N GLN A 825 -3.10 8.22 8.84
CA GLN A 825 -1.81 8.71 9.30
C GLN A 825 -1.93 9.23 10.75
N ALA A 826 -1.15 8.65 11.66
CA ALA A 826 -1.16 9.03 13.05
C ALA A 826 -0.62 10.45 13.26
N ARG A 827 -1.26 11.24 14.13
CA ARG A 827 -0.66 12.44 14.71
C ARG A 827 0.30 12.02 15.80
N THR A 828 1.59 12.36 15.65
CA THR A 828 2.62 11.95 16.60
C THR A 828 3.23 13.19 17.25
N TYR A 829 3.33 13.19 18.57
CA TYR A 829 3.97 14.24 19.35
C TYR A 829 5.23 13.67 20.00
N THR A 830 6.36 14.29 19.75
CA THR A 830 7.66 13.79 20.22
C THR A 830 8.38 14.84 21.06
N ILE A 831 8.97 14.40 22.15
CA ILE A 831 9.97 15.14 22.91
C ILE A 831 11.27 14.38 22.78
N GLY A 832 12.34 15.06 22.42
CA GLY A 832 13.63 14.42 22.19
C GLY A 832 14.83 15.22 22.67
N VAL A 833 15.93 14.49 22.82
CA VAL A 833 17.24 15.05 23.21
C VAL A 833 18.31 14.49 22.28
N ASN A 834 19.12 15.38 21.70
CA ASN A 834 20.32 15.03 20.96
C ASN A 834 21.55 15.42 21.77
N LEU A 835 22.42 14.47 22.04
CA LEU A 835 23.61 14.66 22.88
C LEU A 835 24.83 14.12 22.13
N SER A 836 25.91 14.91 22.07
CA SER A 836 27.23 14.49 21.56
C SER A 836 28.35 14.91 22.52
N PHE A 837 29.30 14.04 22.64
CA PHE A 837 30.50 14.26 23.47
C PHE A 837 31.73 14.65 22.66
#